data_7f77c6b594f3d90800387f7931da306d
#
_entry.id   7f77c6b594f3d90800387f7931da306d
#
_cell.length_a   1.000
_cell.length_b   1.000
_cell.length_c   1.000
_cell.angle_alpha   90.00
_cell.angle_beta   90.00
_cell.angle_gamma   90.00
#
_symmetry.space_group_name_H-M   'P 1'
#
loop_
_entity.id
_entity.type
_entity.pdbx_description
1 polymer ?
#
loop_
_entity_poly.entity_id
_entity_poly.type
_entity_poly.pdbx_seq_one_letter_code
_entity_poly.pdbx_strand_id
1 'polypeptide(L)'
;MDEEENLEEQVEPVDVLVEEPSDEMVEEQPEAQENDFFNNLAEDMDDRALTALSSDLITEYKKDKDSRGDWEKGYTSGLDLLGFKYNDEGQPFKGASSVTHPLLSEAVTQFQAQAYKELLPPDGPVRAQVVGESSKPKQEQAGRVKEFMNYMLMDKMEEYTPEFDQLLFYLPLAGSAFKKIYYDEIKQRAVSKFVPAEDLVVPYYASDLLDCERITHIIKMTENDVLKKQKSGFYRDVELIPTQDEDEIQDKYDQMEGISSQGTRDYQFNVLEMHVDLDLDEYEKQNEEKNIKVPYIVTIDEGSQQILSIYRNFTQDDPTLRRNEYFVHYKFLPGLGFYGFGLIHMIGGLAKTATSALRQLLDAGTLSNLPAGFKSRGLRIRDDDQPFQPGEFRDVDVPGGNIRDQFQMLPFKEPSPTLYNLLGFVTQAGQRYAAIADMAVGNDAQNRAVGTTIALLERGSRVMSAIHKRCYYSMRQEFRLLSKVFGTYLPPIYPYSVYGGNRLIKVADFSEDVDVIPVADPNIFSMAQRVTLAQTQLQIAQSAPQMHNLREAYCRVYESLGAKQVDELLKPEKPVIPKDPAIENAEALRTEVPTAFPQQNHDAHILSHAAFIKTRMVQINPVVYALLQAHISEHISMKARAQVIAILATQRPELIELQKTNPAAFQIEFDSMTALRVMELTTELQNAEQATDKGDPLVELKQRELDLRAMDMQRRSMEFGAQENRKVSEFDQRIDLDKMKREDAEAASKERIRVADEKLGLNAIKVANDAVKQNR
;
A
#
# COMPACT_ATOMS: atom_id res chain seq x y z
N MET A 1 7.17 -19.90 -70.55
CA MET A 1 8.46 -20.15 -69.96
C MET A 1 8.23 -19.96 -68.49
N ASP A 2 8.11 -20.87 -67.62
CA ASP A 2 8.19 -22.34 -67.52
C ASP A 2 7.37 -22.67 -66.31
N GLU A 3 6.39 -23.52 -66.41
CA GLU A 3 6.28 -24.88 -65.97
C GLU A 3 6.77 -25.08 -64.49
N GLU A 4 5.83 -25.20 -63.57
CA GLU A 4 6.00 -25.95 -62.33
C GLU A 4 4.80 -26.90 -62.17
N GLU A 5 5.15 -28.18 -62.13
CA GLU A 5 4.30 -29.33 -62.03
C GLU A 5 3.61 -29.45 -60.69
N ASN A 6 2.30 -29.73 -60.76
CA ASN A 6 1.46 -30.25 -59.66
C ASN A 6 1.84 -31.72 -59.38
N LEU A 7 2.14 -32.02 -58.13
CA LEU A 7 2.06 -33.37 -57.59
C LEU A 7 0.98 -33.39 -56.51
N GLU A 8 -0.22 -33.76 -56.90
CA GLU A 8 -1.30 -34.17 -56.02
C GLU A 8 -1.03 -35.61 -55.55
N GLU A 9 -0.69 -35.79 -54.31
CA GLU A 9 -0.63 -37.10 -53.66
C GLU A 9 -2.02 -37.40 -53.05
N GLN A 10 -2.72 -38.34 -53.68
CA GLN A 10 -4.03 -38.86 -53.21
C GLN A 10 -3.78 -39.70 -51.95
N VAL A 11 -4.37 -39.28 -50.84
CA VAL A 11 -4.51 -40.10 -49.62
C VAL A 11 -5.98 -40.57 -49.57
N GLU A 12 -6.18 -41.88 -49.68
CA GLU A 12 -7.46 -42.52 -49.48
C GLU A 12 -7.96 -42.38 -48.04
N PRO A 13 -9.27 -42.21 -47.82
CA PRO A 13 -9.83 -42.14 -46.47
C PRO A 13 -9.85 -43.52 -45.80
N VAL A 14 -9.24 -43.65 -44.67
CA VAL A 14 -9.38 -44.79 -43.76
C VAL A 14 -10.70 -44.65 -43.00
N ASP A 15 -11.64 -45.55 -43.28
CA ASP A 15 -12.85 -45.68 -42.47
C ASP A 15 -12.51 -46.11 -41.05
N VAL A 16 -12.62 -45.14 -40.11
CA VAL A 16 -12.63 -45.44 -38.67
C VAL A 16 -14.06 -45.71 -38.26
N LEU A 17 -14.35 -46.99 -37.99
CA LEU A 17 -15.59 -47.42 -37.33
C LEU A 17 -15.69 -46.70 -35.98
N VAL A 18 -16.58 -45.75 -35.88
CA VAL A 18 -16.99 -45.13 -34.61
C VAL A 18 -17.97 -46.13 -33.98
N GLU A 19 -17.55 -46.88 -32.97
CA GLU A 19 -18.43 -47.57 -32.04
C GLU A 19 -19.19 -46.50 -31.25
N GLU A 20 -20.52 -46.53 -31.35
CA GLU A 20 -21.41 -45.75 -30.48
C GLU A 20 -21.19 -46.20 -29.03
N PRO A 21 -20.91 -45.28 -28.07
CA PRO A 21 -20.87 -45.66 -26.67
C PRO A 21 -22.26 -46.02 -26.20
N SER A 22 -22.39 -47.25 -25.66
CA SER A 22 -23.52 -47.75 -24.92
C SER A 22 -24.00 -46.74 -23.89
N ASP A 23 -25.32 -46.64 -23.71
CA ASP A 23 -26.01 -45.95 -22.62
C ASP A 23 -25.54 -46.46 -21.24
N GLU A 24 -24.38 -46.02 -20.80
CA GLU A 24 -24.01 -46.01 -19.38
C GLU A 24 -24.60 -44.76 -18.76
N MET A 25 -25.42 -45.00 -17.76
CA MET A 25 -26.13 -44.03 -16.92
C MET A 25 -25.28 -42.80 -16.69
N VAL A 26 -25.72 -41.66 -17.20
CA VAL A 26 -25.29 -40.36 -16.75
C VAL A 26 -25.64 -40.31 -15.27
N GLU A 27 -24.67 -40.54 -14.39
CA GLU A 27 -24.78 -40.11 -13.00
C GLU A 27 -25.06 -38.61 -13.05
N GLU A 28 -26.26 -38.20 -12.72
CA GLU A 28 -26.61 -36.84 -12.42
C GLU A 28 -25.56 -36.35 -11.41
N GLN A 29 -24.65 -35.51 -11.89
CA GLN A 29 -23.80 -34.74 -10.98
C GLN A 29 -24.77 -34.05 -10.03
N PRO A 30 -24.59 -34.15 -8.70
CA PRO A 30 -25.44 -33.45 -7.77
C PRO A 30 -25.41 -31.97 -8.19
N GLU A 31 -26.57 -31.42 -8.49
CA GLU A 31 -26.76 -29.98 -8.69
C GLU A 31 -25.97 -29.32 -7.58
N ALA A 32 -25.02 -28.45 -7.95
CA ALA A 32 -24.27 -27.66 -6.99
C ALA A 32 -25.33 -27.00 -6.10
N GLN A 33 -25.41 -27.43 -4.84
CA GLN A 33 -26.28 -26.78 -3.86
C GLN A 33 -25.91 -25.32 -3.92
N GLU A 34 -26.79 -24.49 -4.48
CA GLU A 34 -26.66 -23.05 -4.43
C GLU A 34 -26.41 -22.70 -2.97
N ASN A 35 -25.35 -22.04 -2.68
CA ASN A 35 -24.96 -21.75 -1.31
C ASN A 35 -25.88 -20.61 -0.83
N ASP A 36 -27.03 -20.98 -0.25
CA ASP A 36 -28.09 -20.09 0.25
C ASP A 36 -27.57 -18.97 1.17
N PHE A 37 -26.34 -19.12 1.65
CA PHE A 37 -25.71 -18.17 2.56
C PHE A 37 -25.52 -16.77 1.94
N PHE A 38 -25.25 -16.69 0.64
CA PHE A 38 -24.96 -15.43 -0.07
C PHE A 38 -26.19 -14.83 -0.77
N ASN A 39 -27.37 -15.44 -0.63
CA ASN A 39 -28.58 -14.95 -1.26
C ASN A 39 -29.09 -13.67 -0.60
N ASN A 40 -29.79 -12.85 -1.40
CA ASN A 40 -30.50 -11.67 -0.92
C ASN A 40 -31.74 -12.06 -0.13
N LEU A 41 -31.68 -12.02 1.19
CA LEU A 41 -32.80 -12.40 2.07
C LEU A 41 -34.06 -11.55 1.84
N ALA A 42 -33.91 -10.34 1.30
CA ALA A 42 -35.05 -9.47 1.04
C ALA A 42 -35.98 -9.99 -0.06
N GLU A 43 -35.56 -10.95 -0.88
CA GLU A 43 -36.41 -11.57 -1.89
C GLU A 43 -37.40 -12.60 -1.29
N ASP A 44 -37.00 -13.21 -0.19
CA ASP A 44 -37.80 -14.24 0.50
C ASP A 44 -38.71 -13.67 1.59
N MET A 45 -38.54 -12.39 1.97
CA MET A 45 -39.27 -11.75 3.05
C MET A 45 -40.61 -11.16 2.58
N ASP A 46 -41.62 -11.18 3.46
CA ASP A 46 -42.93 -10.54 3.21
C ASP A 46 -42.78 -8.99 3.13
N ASP A 47 -43.45 -8.39 2.15
CA ASP A 47 -43.42 -6.94 1.93
C ASP A 47 -43.83 -6.10 3.15
N ARG A 48 -44.70 -6.63 4.03
CA ARG A 48 -45.10 -5.97 5.27
C ARG A 48 -43.93 -5.92 6.27
N ALA A 49 -43.21 -7.03 6.40
CA ALA A 49 -42.05 -7.13 7.27
C ALA A 49 -40.94 -6.20 6.77
N LEU A 50 -40.68 -6.17 5.46
CA LEU A 50 -39.72 -5.27 4.83
C LEU A 50 -40.08 -3.80 5.03
N THR A 51 -41.37 -3.44 4.89
CA THR A 51 -41.84 -2.05 5.12
C THR A 51 -41.67 -1.63 6.59
N ALA A 52 -42.00 -2.51 7.54
CA ALA A 52 -41.82 -2.24 8.96
C ALA A 52 -40.33 -2.06 9.29
N LEU A 53 -39.47 -2.97 8.86
CA LEU A 53 -38.02 -2.93 9.07
C LEU A 53 -37.40 -1.65 8.44
N SER A 54 -37.82 -1.31 7.22
CA SER A 54 -37.36 -0.08 6.56
C SER A 54 -37.72 1.17 7.34
N SER A 55 -38.96 1.28 7.81
CA SER A 55 -39.43 2.41 8.60
C SER A 55 -38.63 2.59 9.89
N ASP A 56 -38.35 1.49 10.60
CA ASP A 56 -37.56 1.50 11.82
C ASP A 56 -36.11 1.94 11.55
N LEU A 57 -35.46 1.35 10.55
CA LEU A 57 -34.09 1.67 10.18
C LEU A 57 -33.92 3.12 9.69
N ILE A 58 -34.85 3.64 8.90
CA ILE A 58 -34.83 5.04 8.46
C ILE A 58 -35.05 5.98 9.64
N THR A 59 -35.92 5.63 10.58
CA THR A 59 -36.11 6.43 11.79
C THR A 59 -34.82 6.50 12.62
N GLU A 60 -34.11 5.39 12.77
CA GLU A 60 -32.83 5.34 13.46
C GLU A 60 -31.74 6.10 12.69
N TYR A 61 -31.69 5.98 11.37
CA TYR A 61 -30.78 6.77 10.54
C TYR A 61 -30.98 8.27 10.69
N LYS A 62 -32.25 8.74 10.65
CA LYS A 62 -32.58 10.16 10.84
C LYS A 62 -32.12 10.65 12.21
N LYS A 63 -32.36 9.86 13.27
CA LYS A 63 -31.89 10.16 14.63
C LYS A 63 -30.37 10.25 14.71
N ASP A 64 -29.65 9.34 14.05
CA ASP A 64 -28.20 9.34 14.00
C ASP A 64 -27.68 10.56 13.21
N LYS A 65 -28.30 10.92 12.08
CA LYS A 65 -27.98 12.12 11.28
C LYS A 65 -28.23 13.39 12.10
N ASP A 66 -29.37 13.50 12.79
CA ASP A 66 -29.68 14.65 13.65
C ASP A 66 -28.67 14.78 14.80
N SER A 67 -28.17 13.68 15.34
CA SER A 67 -27.21 13.68 16.46
C SER A 67 -25.89 14.38 16.13
N ARG A 68 -25.49 14.46 14.86
CA ARG A 68 -24.27 15.12 14.37
C ARG A 68 -24.53 16.52 13.78
N GLY A 69 -25.75 17.04 13.83
CA GLY A 69 -26.16 18.31 13.22
C GLY A 69 -25.31 19.52 13.62
N ASP A 70 -24.80 19.57 14.87
CA ASP A 70 -23.89 20.64 15.30
C ASP A 70 -22.53 20.55 14.63
N TRP A 71 -22.02 19.34 14.38
CA TRP A 71 -20.79 19.11 13.62
C TRP A 71 -20.98 19.55 12.17
N GLU A 72 -22.08 19.18 11.51
CA GLU A 72 -22.41 19.56 10.12
C GLU A 72 -22.47 21.07 9.96
N LYS A 73 -23.20 21.78 10.84
CA LYS A 73 -23.27 23.25 10.82
C LYS A 73 -21.92 23.91 11.03
N GLY A 74 -21.11 23.38 11.93
CA GLY A 74 -19.75 23.82 12.17
C GLY A 74 -18.87 23.67 10.92
N TYR A 75 -18.97 22.52 10.29
CA TYR A 75 -18.25 22.19 9.05
C TYR A 75 -18.68 23.10 7.89
N THR A 76 -19.97 23.19 7.59
CA THR A 76 -20.54 24.03 6.52
C THR A 76 -20.13 25.49 6.67
N SER A 77 -20.22 26.03 7.90
CA SER A 77 -19.80 27.41 8.20
C SER A 77 -18.29 27.60 8.05
N GLY A 78 -17.51 26.54 8.25
CA GLY A 78 -16.06 26.57 8.13
C GLY A 78 -15.58 26.54 6.69
N LEU A 79 -16.33 25.94 5.78
CA LEU A 79 -15.99 25.87 4.35
C LEU A 79 -15.84 27.25 3.71
N ASP A 80 -16.64 28.24 4.14
CA ASP A 80 -16.51 29.63 3.65
C ASP A 80 -15.13 30.25 3.93
N LEU A 81 -14.44 29.75 4.94
CA LEU A 81 -13.13 30.27 5.34
C LEU A 81 -11.98 29.75 4.46
N LEU A 82 -12.24 28.79 3.56
CA LEU A 82 -11.25 28.34 2.56
C LEU A 82 -10.94 29.41 1.51
N GLY A 83 -11.94 30.26 1.19
CA GLY A 83 -11.76 31.38 0.28
C GLY A 83 -11.58 31.01 -1.18
N PHE A 84 -12.02 29.82 -1.59
CA PHE A 84 -11.92 29.37 -2.99
C PHE A 84 -12.92 30.05 -3.92
N LYS A 85 -14.03 30.54 -3.39
CA LYS A 85 -15.04 31.28 -4.14
C LYS A 85 -14.93 32.77 -3.88
N TYR A 86 -15.04 33.55 -4.97
CA TYR A 86 -15.21 34.99 -4.89
C TYR A 86 -16.70 35.28 -4.61
N ASN A 87 -17.05 35.55 -3.37
CA ASN A 87 -18.44 35.74 -2.97
C ASN A 87 -18.73 37.22 -2.76
N ASP A 88 -19.58 37.80 -3.62
CA ASP A 88 -20.04 39.19 -3.49
C ASP A 88 -21.26 39.36 -2.57
N GLU A 89 -21.75 38.24 -2.01
CA GLU A 89 -22.90 38.26 -1.11
C GLU A 89 -22.53 38.74 0.30
N GLY A 90 -23.38 39.57 0.89
CA GLY A 90 -23.21 40.05 2.27
C GLY A 90 -22.25 41.23 2.44
N GLN A 91 -21.97 41.95 1.35
CA GLN A 91 -21.18 43.20 1.43
C GLN A 91 -21.93 44.29 2.18
N PRO A 92 -21.31 44.99 3.17
CA PRO A 92 -21.93 46.06 3.92
C PRO A 92 -22.31 47.26 3.06
N PHE A 93 -21.67 47.47 1.93
CA PHE A 93 -22.00 48.48 0.92
C PHE A 93 -21.49 48.00 -0.47
N LYS A 94 -22.05 48.53 -1.54
CA LYS A 94 -21.67 48.18 -2.93
C LYS A 94 -20.22 48.52 -3.18
N GLY A 95 -19.40 47.52 -3.50
CA GLY A 95 -17.95 47.67 -3.69
C GLY A 95 -17.12 47.45 -2.44
N ALA A 96 -17.70 46.98 -1.34
CA ALA A 96 -16.96 46.51 -0.19
C ALA A 96 -16.12 45.26 -0.53
N SER A 97 -15.08 44.99 0.27
CA SER A 97 -14.18 43.87 0.05
C SER A 97 -14.83 42.52 0.39
N SER A 98 -14.72 41.55 -0.54
CA SER A 98 -15.14 40.15 -0.34
C SER A 98 -13.98 39.22 -0.04
N VAL A 99 -12.76 39.74 0.10
CA VAL A 99 -11.52 38.94 0.31
C VAL A 99 -11.61 38.07 1.56
N THR A 100 -11.19 36.83 1.44
CA THR A 100 -11.02 35.88 2.55
C THR A 100 -9.52 35.71 2.85
N HIS A 101 -9.15 35.75 4.13
CA HIS A 101 -7.76 35.54 4.53
C HIS A 101 -7.40 34.05 4.38
N PRO A 102 -6.30 33.67 3.66
CA PRO A 102 -6.01 32.28 3.28
C PRO A 102 -5.43 31.43 4.42
N LEU A 103 -5.61 31.81 5.68
CA LEU A 103 -5.01 31.12 6.84
C LEU A 103 -5.43 29.63 6.91
N LEU A 104 -6.69 29.31 6.64
CA LEU A 104 -7.20 27.93 6.69
C LEU A 104 -6.73 27.12 5.46
N SER A 105 -6.84 27.69 4.28
CA SER A 105 -6.41 27.02 3.05
C SER A 105 -4.91 26.74 3.02
N GLU A 106 -4.09 27.71 3.50
CA GLU A 106 -2.65 27.49 3.69
C GLU A 106 -2.35 26.33 4.62
N ALA A 107 -3.04 26.25 5.76
CA ALA A 107 -2.87 25.17 6.73
C ALA A 107 -3.21 23.79 6.16
N VAL A 108 -4.32 23.70 5.45
CA VAL A 108 -4.79 22.45 4.83
C VAL A 108 -3.84 21.97 3.74
N THR A 109 -3.45 22.86 2.84
CA THR A 109 -2.57 22.51 1.71
C THR A 109 -1.15 22.15 2.18
N GLN A 110 -0.64 22.79 3.22
CA GLN A 110 0.66 22.42 3.78
C GLN A 110 0.62 21.04 4.43
N PHE A 111 -0.44 20.72 5.19
CA PHE A 111 -0.62 19.39 5.75
C PHE A 111 -0.70 18.33 4.64
N GLN A 112 -1.54 18.55 3.61
CA GLN A 112 -1.69 17.63 2.49
C GLN A 112 -0.34 17.37 1.80
N ALA A 113 0.37 18.42 1.43
CA ALA A 113 1.64 18.30 0.72
C ALA A 113 2.71 17.53 1.52
N GLN A 114 2.75 17.74 2.84
CA GLN A 114 3.68 17.03 3.72
C GLN A 114 3.25 15.59 3.93
N ALA A 115 1.98 15.34 4.27
CA ALA A 115 1.46 14.01 4.55
C ALA A 115 1.51 13.12 3.31
N TYR A 116 1.17 13.64 2.13
CA TYR A 116 1.23 12.91 0.86
C TYR A 116 2.63 12.35 0.60
N LYS A 117 3.65 13.17 0.75
CA LYS A 117 5.05 12.76 0.53
C LYS A 117 5.53 11.70 1.52
N GLU A 118 5.06 11.77 2.77
CA GLU A 118 5.51 10.87 3.83
C GLU A 118 4.74 9.55 3.86
N LEU A 119 3.42 9.58 3.62
CA LEU A 119 2.56 8.40 3.71
C LEU A 119 2.52 7.58 2.42
N LEU A 120 2.79 8.20 1.26
CA LEU A 120 2.87 7.54 -0.04
C LEU A 120 4.27 7.66 -0.64
N PRO A 121 5.25 6.88 -0.15
CA PRO A 121 6.59 6.86 -0.75
C PRO A 121 6.54 6.21 -2.15
N PRO A 122 7.45 6.60 -3.08
CA PRO A 122 7.47 6.11 -4.45
C PRO A 122 7.63 4.59 -4.60
N ASP A 123 8.25 3.95 -3.60
CA ASP A 123 8.47 2.49 -3.58
C ASP A 123 7.27 1.71 -3.04
N GLY A 124 6.18 2.41 -2.77
CA GLY A 124 4.94 1.88 -2.21
C GLY A 124 4.83 2.01 -0.69
N PRO A 125 3.59 2.15 -0.17
CA PRO A 125 3.34 2.44 1.24
C PRO A 125 3.39 1.21 2.14
N VAL A 126 3.52 -0.01 1.61
CA VAL A 126 3.37 -1.27 2.36
C VAL A 126 4.71 -1.89 2.71
N ARG A 127 4.83 -2.29 3.97
CA ARG A 127 5.88 -3.15 4.51
C ARG A 127 5.24 -4.37 5.18
N ALA A 128 5.81 -5.55 4.98
CA ALA A 128 5.37 -6.76 5.65
C ALA A 128 6.38 -7.20 6.73
N GLN A 129 5.87 -7.72 7.84
CA GLN A 129 6.67 -8.22 8.95
C GLN A 129 6.21 -9.63 9.34
N VAL A 130 7.18 -10.49 9.68
CA VAL A 130 6.88 -11.82 10.18
C VAL A 130 6.44 -11.73 11.65
N VAL A 131 5.32 -12.39 11.97
CA VAL A 131 4.81 -12.53 13.34
C VAL A 131 5.37 -13.80 13.98
N GLY A 132 5.92 -13.72 15.17
CA GLY A 132 6.52 -14.85 15.88
C GLY A 132 7.96 -15.15 15.46
N GLU A 133 8.34 -16.44 15.43
CA GLU A 133 9.70 -16.84 15.07
C GLU A 133 9.99 -16.62 13.60
N SER A 134 11.08 -15.89 13.33
CA SER A 134 11.52 -15.57 11.98
C SER A 134 12.28 -16.74 11.37
N SER A 135 11.75 -17.32 10.31
CA SER A 135 12.42 -18.34 9.49
C SER A 135 12.62 -17.81 8.06
N LYS A 136 13.60 -18.36 7.34
CA LYS A 136 13.86 -17.96 5.96
C LYS A 136 12.62 -18.07 5.05
N PRO A 137 11.82 -19.15 5.08
CA PRO A 137 10.59 -19.25 4.29
C PRO A 137 9.55 -18.17 4.63
N LYS A 138 9.39 -17.83 5.92
CA LYS A 138 8.46 -16.76 6.35
C LYS A 138 8.94 -15.37 5.93
N GLN A 139 10.25 -15.13 5.90
CA GLN A 139 10.81 -13.88 5.37
C GLN A 139 10.56 -13.74 3.86
N GLU A 140 10.75 -14.82 3.10
CA GLU A 140 10.45 -14.85 1.67
C GLU A 140 8.96 -14.64 1.39
N GLN A 141 8.08 -15.23 2.23
CA GLN A 141 6.63 -15.03 2.19
C GLN A 141 6.27 -13.54 2.43
N ALA A 142 6.81 -12.94 3.49
CA ALA A 142 6.60 -11.52 3.79
C ALA A 142 7.10 -10.62 2.65
N GLY A 143 8.23 -10.98 2.02
CA GLY A 143 8.75 -10.31 0.83
C GLY A 143 7.75 -10.33 -0.33
N ARG A 144 7.16 -11.50 -0.65
CA ARG A 144 6.16 -11.64 -1.71
C ARG A 144 4.89 -10.84 -1.42
N VAL A 145 4.38 -10.88 -0.18
CA VAL A 145 3.21 -10.10 0.24
C VAL A 145 3.47 -8.59 0.10
N LYS A 146 4.63 -8.11 0.55
CA LYS A 146 5.05 -6.70 0.38
C LYS A 146 5.05 -6.28 -1.08
N GLU A 147 5.72 -7.05 -1.95
CA GLU A 147 5.81 -6.73 -3.39
C GLU A 147 4.44 -6.71 -4.04
N PHE A 148 3.61 -7.72 -3.76
CA PHE A 148 2.28 -7.83 -4.35
C PHE A 148 1.36 -6.70 -3.91
N MET A 149 1.31 -6.38 -2.61
CA MET A 149 0.44 -5.31 -2.11
C MET A 149 0.86 -3.94 -2.66
N ASN A 150 2.17 -3.66 -2.74
CA ASN A 150 2.65 -2.42 -3.35
C ASN A 150 2.31 -2.36 -4.85
N TYR A 151 2.44 -3.47 -5.58
CA TYR A 151 2.01 -3.56 -6.97
C TYR A 151 0.51 -3.30 -7.13
N MET A 152 -0.32 -3.89 -6.26
CA MET A 152 -1.77 -3.64 -6.32
C MET A 152 -2.11 -2.18 -6.06
N LEU A 153 -1.54 -1.58 -5.01
CA LEU A 153 -1.86 -0.21 -4.61
C LEU A 153 -1.32 0.86 -5.56
N MET A 154 -0.12 0.66 -6.13
CA MET A 154 0.55 1.69 -6.92
C MET A 154 0.34 1.53 -8.44
N ASP A 155 0.13 0.29 -8.94
CA ASP A 155 0.06 0.02 -10.37
C ASP A 155 -1.34 -0.44 -10.83
N LYS A 156 -2.07 -1.22 -10.02
CA LYS A 156 -3.36 -1.81 -10.41
C LYS A 156 -4.57 -1.02 -9.93
N MET A 157 -4.50 -0.47 -8.72
CA MET A 157 -5.58 0.34 -8.15
C MET A 157 -5.33 1.81 -8.52
N GLU A 158 -5.60 2.16 -9.78
CA GLU A 158 -5.35 3.52 -10.33
C GLU A 158 -6.03 4.62 -9.50
N GLU A 159 -7.17 4.28 -8.88
CA GLU A 159 -7.92 5.18 -8.02
C GLU A 159 -7.27 5.42 -6.65
N TYR A 160 -6.37 4.53 -6.19
CA TYR A 160 -5.86 4.58 -4.81
C TYR A 160 -5.14 5.88 -4.48
N THR A 161 -4.23 6.28 -5.35
CA THR A 161 -3.41 7.49 -5.15
C THR A 161 -4.23 8.79 -5.19
N PRO A 162 -5.11 9.04 -6.20
CA PRO A 162 -5.96 10.22 -6.23
C PRO A 162 -6.93 10.29 -5.06
N GLU A 163 -7.57 9.17 -4.69
CA GLU A 163 -8.50 9.15 -3.57
C GLU A 163 -7.80 9.34 -2.21
N PHE A 164 -6.57 8.85 -2.07
CA PHE A 164 -5.79 9.09 -0.88
C PHE A 164 -5.33 10.56 -0.78
N ASP A 165 -4.98 11.19 -1.89
CA ASP A 165 -4.67 12.62 -1.94
C ASP A 165 -5.88 13.47 -1.56
N GLN A 166 -7.07 13.12 -2.07
CA GLN A 166 -8.33 13.74 -1.69
C GLN A 166 -8.63 13.57 -0.19
N LEU A 167 -8.42 12.36 0.36
CA LEU A 167 -8.55 12.09 1.78
C LEU A 167 -7.62 12.99 2.60
N LEU A 168 -6.36 13.16 2.19
CA LEU A 168 -5.38 13.99 2.89
C LEU A 168 -5.72 15.49 2.85
N PHE A 169 -6.43 15.96 1.83
CA PHE A 169 -6.98 17.32 1.79
C PHE A 169 -8.21 17.45 2.70
N TYR A 170 -9.11 16.46 2.66
CA TYR A 170 -10.37 16.48 3.39
C TYR A 170 -10.18 16.27 4.90
N LEU A 171 -9.30 15.36 5.31
CA LEU A 171 -9.07 14.98 6.70
C LEU A 171 -8.74 16.17 7.62
N PRO A 172 -7.80 17.07 7.28
CA PRO A 172 -7.51 18.23 8.12
C PRO A 172 -8.68 19.22 8.18
N LEU A 173 -9.55 19.28 7.19
CA LEU A 173 -10.73 20.13 7.17
C LEU A 173 -11.81 19.63 8.14
N ALA A 174 -12.35 18.47 7.84
CA ALA A 174 -13.50 17.89 8.54
C ALA A 174 -13.13 17.25 9.87
N GLY A 175 -11.86 16.84 10.04
CA GLY A 175 -11.36 16.14 11.22
C GLY A 175 -11.56 14.64 11.22
N SER A 176 -12.44 14.12 10.38
CA SER A 176 -12.71 12.71 10.15
C SER A 176 -12.81 12.43 8.66
N ALA A 177 -12.30 11.29 8.24
CA ALA A 177 -12.44 10.75 6.90
C ALA A 177 -12.47 9.23 6.99
N PHE A 178 -13.05 8.58 6.01
CA PHE A 178 -13.18 7.14 6.01
C PHE A 178 -12.68 6.55 4.71
N LYS A 179 -12.29 5.26 4.76
CA LYS A 179 -12.08 4.43 3.59
C LYS A 179 -12.93 3.19 3.68
N LYS A 180 -13.56 2.80 2.58
CA LYS A 180 -14.30 1.55 2.42
C LYS A 180 -13.46 0.58 1.60
N ILE A 181 -13.20 -0.59 2.15
CA ILE A 181 -12.42 -1.65 1.54
C ILE A 181 -13.35 -2.82 1.21
N TYR A 182 -13.37 -3.21 -0.06
CA TYR A 182 -14.20 -4.33 -0.52
C TYR A 182 -13.62 -4.93 -1.80
N TYR A 183 -14.13 -6.10 -2.19
CA TYR A 183 -13.85 -6.69 -3.49
C TYR A 183 -14.89 -6.22 -4.50
N ASP A 184 -14.46 -5.69 -5.63
CA ASP A 184 -15.34 -5.24 -6.71
C ASP A 184 -15.40 -6.33 -7.79
N GLU A 185 -16.56 -6.97 -7.94
CA GLU A 185 -16.76 -8.05 -8.90
C GLU A 185 -16.69 -7.58 -10.36
N ILE A 186 -17.05 -6.32 -10.62
CA ILE A 186 -16.97 -5.75 -11.97
C ILE A 186 -15.52 -5.51 -12.35
N LYS A 187 -14.73 -4.96 -11.43
CA LYS A 187 -13.30 -4.71 -11.61
C LYS A 187 -12.44 -5.93 -11.38
N GLN A 188 -13.00 -7.02 -10.81
CA GLN A 188 -12.31 -8.27 -10.46
C GLN A 188 -11.08 -8.04 -9.58
N ARG A 189 -11.15 -7.09 -8.64
CA ARG A 189 -10.07 -6.75 -7.73
C ARG A 189 -10.55 -6.07 -6.45
N ALA A 190 -9.70 -6.03 -5.44
CA ALA A 190 -9.93 -5.20 -4.26
C ALA A 190 -9.93 -3.71 -4.61
N VAL A 191 -10.77 -2.95 -3.90
CA VAL A 191 -10.91 -1.51 -4.00
C VAL A 191 -10.83 -0.90 -2.61
N SER A 192 -10.16 0.24 -2.49
CA SER A 192 -10.13 1.06 -1.28
C SER A 192 -10.60 2.46 -1.63
N LYS A 193 -11.87 2.74 -1.38
CA LYS A 193 -12.55 3.98 -1.79
C LYS A 193 -12.60 4.98 -0.63
N PHE A 194 -12.31 6.25 -0.92
CA PHE A 194 -12.51 7.34 0.01
C PHE A 194 -14.00 7.60 0.24
N VAL A 195 -14.38 7.79 1.50
CA VAL A 195 -15.74 8.15 1.92
C VAL A 195 -15.62 9.38 2.84
N PRO A 196 -16.19 10.52 2.43
CA PRO A 196 -16.19 11.71 3.25
C PRO A 196 -17.06 11.52 4.50
N ALA A 197 -16.85 12.34 5.52
CA ALA A 197 -17.54 12.17 6.81
C ALA A 197 -19.05 12.44 6.73
N GLU A 198 -19.48 13.26 5.79
CA GLU A 198 -20.91 13.50 5.52
C GLU A 198 -21.63 12.26 5.00
N ASP A 199 -20.95 11.43 4.20
CA ASP A 199 -21.56 10.24 3.60
C ASP A 199 -21.51 9.00 4.52
N LEU A 200 -20.87 9.09 5.71
CA LEU A 200 -20.87 8.01 6.70
C LEU A 200 -21.52 8.49 8.00
N VAL A 201 -22.73 8.02 8.25
CA VAL A 201 -23.53 8.37 9.42
C VAL A 201 -23.41 7.29 10.49
N VAL A 202 -23.00 7.70 11.68
CA VAL A 202 -22.79 6.85 12.85
C VAL A 202 -23.37 7.55 14.07
N PRO A 203 -23.95 6.85 15.05
CA PRO A 203 -24.39 7.47 16.30
C PRO A 203 -23.29 8.31 16.94
N TYR A 204 -23.55 9.57 17.26
CA TYR A 204 -22.52 10.52 17.72
C TYR A 204 -21.81 10.09 19.00
N TYR A 205 -22.46 9.28 19.84
CA TYR A 205 -21.90 8.75 21.08
C TYR A 205 -21.03 7.50 20.89
N ALA A 206 -20.98 6.91 19.69
CA ALA A 206 -20.16 5.75 19.43
C ALA A 206 -18.67 6.07 19.67
N SER A 207 -17.94 5.13 20.25
CA SER A 207 -16.50 5.29 20.53
C SER A 207 -15.65 4.96 19.33
N ASP A 208 -16.01 3.89 18.62
CA ASP A 208 -15.28 3.36 17.46
C ASP A 208 -16.26 2.71 16.47
N LEU A 209 -15.78 2.43 15.25
CA LEU A 209 -16.54 1.68 14.25
C LEU A 209 -16.77 0.22 14.65
N LEU A 210 -15.86 -0.36 15.43
CA LEU A 210 -15.93 -1.75 15.88
C LEU A 210 -17.11 -2.00 16.82
N ASP A 211 -17.30 -1.09 17.78
CA ASP A 211 -18.32 -1.21 18.82
C ASP A 211 -19.62 -0.43 18.49
N CYS A 212 -19.72 0.04 17.25
CA CYS A 212 -20.84 0.83 16.81
C CYS A 212 -22.06 -0.06 16.50
N GLU A 213 -23.23 0.32 17.02
CA GLU A 213 -24.48 -0.41 16.76
C GLU A 213 -24.88 -0.37 15.27
N ARG A 214 -24.69 0.80 14.64
CA ARG A 214 -25.05 1.04 13.23
C ARG A 214 -24.00 1.87 12.52
N ILE A 215 -23.77 1.52 11.28
CA ILE A 215 -22.96 2.32 10.35
C ILE A 215 -23.78 2.47 9.08
N THR A 216 -24.16 3.68 8.73
CA THR A 216 -24.90 3.96 7.49
C THR A 216 -24.00 4.69 6.50
N HIS A 217 -23.79 4.11 5.34
CA HIS A 217 -23.07 4.70 4.22
C HIS A 217 -24.07 5.20 3.18
N ILE A 218 -24.06 6.49 2.90
CA ILE A 218 -24.89 7.12 1.88
C ILE A 218 -24.17 6.98 0.54
N ILE A 219 -24.77 6.28 -0.40
CA ILE A 219 -24.21 6.05 -1.73
C ILE A 219 -25.07 6.78 -2.75
N LYS A 220 -24.51 7.78 -3.40
CA LYS A 220 -25.17 8.51 -4.49
C LYS A 220 -25.05 7.70 -5.79
N MET A 221 -26.18 7.30 -6.37
CA MET A 221 -26.21 6.42 -7.55
C MET A 221 -27.01 7.04 -8.69
N THR A 222 -26.56 6.77 -9.92
CA THR A 222 -27.34 7.08 -11.13
C THR A 222 -28.43 6.04 -11.33
N GLU A 223 -29.50 6.40 -12.05
CA GLU A 223 -30.55 5.45 -12.43
C GLU A 223 -29.98 4.20 -13.12
N ASN A 224 -29.02 4.40 -14.02
CA ASN A 224 -28.39 3.31 -14.76
C ASN A 224 -27.62 2.33 -13.85
N ASP A 225 -26.96 2.84 -12.80
CA ASP A 225 -26.20 1.99 -11.88
C ASP A 225 -27.12 1.17 -10.98
N VAL A 226 -28.25 1.77 -10.56
CA VAL A 226 -29.29 1.06 -9.83
C VAL A 226 -29.89 -0.07 -10.67
N LEU A 227 -30.28 0.26 -11.94
CA LEU A 227 -30.83 -0.73 -12.87
C LEU A 227 -29.87 -1.88 -13.16
N LYS A 228 -28.56 -1.62 -13.27
CA LYS A 228 -27.55 -2.68 -13.44
C LYS A 228 -27.54 -3.62 -12.26
N LYS A 229 -27.61 -3.10 -11.04
CA LYS A 229 -27.62 -3.91 -9.83
C LYS A 229 -28.93 -4.70 -9.63
N GLN A 230 -30.07 -4.13 -10.04
CA GLN A 230 -31.33 -4.85 -10.07
C GLN A 230 -31.30 -6.02 -11.08
N LYS A 231 -30.80 -5.76 -12.31
CA LYS A 231 -30.68 -6.82 -13.34
C LYS A 231 -29.65 -7.89 -13.02
N SER A 232 -28.64 -7.59 -12.20
CA SER A 232 -27.66 -8.59 -11.73
C SER A 232 -28.20 -9.46 -10.58
N GLY A 233 -29.39 -9.18 -10.04
CA GLY A 233 -29.92 -9.87 -8.86
C GLY A 233 -29.29 -9.42 -7.54
N PHE A 234 -28.44 -8.39 -7.58
CA PHE A 234 -27.85 -7.83 -6.36
C PHE A 234 -28.87 -7.01 -5.56
N TYR A 235 -29.77 -6.29 -6.25
CA TYR A 235 -30.90 -5.56 -5.69
C TYR A 235 -32.22 -6.14 -6.17
N ARG A 236 -33.23 -6.07 -5.35
CA ARG A 236 -34.62 -6.40 -5.75
C ARG A 236 -35.07 -5.49 -6.89
N ASP A 237 -35.87 -6.04 -7.80
CA ASP A 237 -36.47 -5.29 -8.91
C ASP A 237 -37.74 -4.57 -8.42
N VAL A 238 -37.55 -3.35 -7.92
CA VAL A 238 -38.60 -2.47 -7.36
C VAL A 238 -38.53 -1.09 -7.99
N GLU A 239 -39.68 -0.40 -8.10
CA GLU A 239 -39.73 0.98 -8.57
C GLU A 239 -39.20 1.91 -7.49
N LEU A 240 -38.22 2.75 -7.83
CA LEU A 240 -37.59 3.70 -6.92
C LEU A 240 -38.01 5.12 -7.24
N ILE A 241 -37.99 5.97 -6.22
CA ILE A 241 -38.29 7.39 -6.34
C ILE A 241 -37.03 8.19 -6.14
N PRO A 242 -36.65 9.09 -7.08
CA PRO A 242 -35.48 9.94 -6.91
C PRO A 242 -35.53 10.72 -5.61
N THR A 243 -34.41 10.80 -4.91
CA THR A 243 -34.31 11.55 -3.66
C THR A 243 -34.39 13.04 -3.91
N GLN A 244 -35.26 13.72 -3.15
CA GLN A 244 -35.50 15.18 -3.25
C GLN A 244 -34.85 15.97 -2.11
N ASP A 245 -34.20 15.29 -1.17
CA ASP A 245 -33.57 15.95 -0.01
C ASP A 245 -32.38 16.81 -0.43
N GLU A 246 -32.42 18.10 -0.04
CA GLU A 246 -31.33 19.04 -0.17
C GLU A 246 -30.30 18.77 0.91
N ASP A 247 -29.10 18.34 0.53
CA ASP A 247 -27.96 18.21 1.42
C ASP A 247 -27.23 19.57 1.51
N GLU A 248 -27.36 20.24 2.66
CA GLU A 248 -26.74 21.56 2.91
C GLU A 248 -25.22 21.59 2.62
N ILE A 249 -24.54 20.49 2.88
CA ILE A 249 -23.08 20.37 2.64
C ILE A 249 -22.81 20.29 1.14
N GLN A 250 -23.56 19.47 0.42
CA GLN A 250 -23.42 19.33 -1.02
C GLN A 250 -23.75 20.63 -1.77
N ASP A 251 -24.82 21.32 -1.35
CA ASP A 251 -25.16 22.64 -1.89
C ASP A 251 -24.05 23.66 -1.67
N LYS A 252 -23.34 23.52 -0.52
CA LYS A 252 -22.19 24.36 -0.21
C LYS A 252 -21.01 24.07 -1.12
N TYR A 253 -20.72 22.81 -1.41
CA TYR A 253 -19.68 22.40 -2.36
C TYR A 253 -20.01 22.93 -3.77
N ASP A 254 -21.22 22.71 -4.24
CA ASP A 254 -21.67 23.20 -5.55
C ASP A 254 -21.53 24.75 -5.65
N GLN A 255 -21.91 25.46 -4.60
CA GLN A 255 -21.69 26.91 -4.52
C GLN A 255 -20.20 27.28 -4.57
N MET A 256 -19.31 26.56 -3.90
CA MET A 256 -17.87 26.82 -3.91
C MET A 256 -17.23 26.53 -5.24
N GLU A 257 -17.70 25.51 -5.93
CA GLU A 257 -17.26 25.14 -7.28
C GLU A 257 -17.89 26.02 -8.39
N GLY A 258 -18.87 26.82 -8.03
CA GLY A 258 -19.60 27.69 -8.97
C GLY A 258 -20.62 26.93 -9.83
N ILE A 259 -21.02 25.73 -9.38
CA ILE A 259 -22.05 24.93 -10.01
C ILE A 259 -23.40 25.44 -9.55
N SER A 260 -24.36 25.65 -10.49
CA SER A 260 -25.73 25.99 -10.11
C SER A 260 -26.44 24.77 -9.59
N SER A 261 -26.95 24.83 -8.36
CA SER A 261 -27.74 23.74 -7.75
C SER A 261 -29.00 23.35 -8.53
N GLN A 262 -29.43 24.19 -9.47
CA GLN A 262 -30.53 23.90 -10.42
C GLN A 262 -30.08 23.12 -11.67
N GLY A 263 -28.79 22.81 -11.81
CA GLY A 263 -28.29 21.94 -12.88
C GLY A 263 -28.56 20.48 -12.53
N THR A 264 -28.96 19.71 -13.52
CA THR A 264 -29.16 18.26 -13.46
C THR A 264 -27.97 17.57 -12.80
N ARG A 265 -28.17 17.14 -11.55
CA ARG A 265 -27.25 16.16 -10.93
C ARG A 265 -27.51 14.81 -11.58
N ASP A 266 -26.47 14.14 -12.04
CA ASP A 266 -26.58 12.79 -12.60
C ASP A 266 -26.95 11.75 -11.52
N TYR A 267 -26.74 12.10 -10.22
CA TYR A 267 -27.12 11.26 -9.09
C TYR A 267 -28.56 11.59 -8.69
N GLN A 268 -29.43 10.62 -8.88
CA GLN A 268 -30.86 10.79 -8.59
C GLN A 268 -31.30 9.99 -7.36
N PHE A 269 -30.52 9.02 -6.90
CA PHE A 269 -30.87 8.09 -5.83
C PHE A 269 -29.83 8.11 -4.74
N ASN A 270 -30.26 8.37 -3.50
CA ASN A 270 -29.46 8.13 -2.30
C ASN A 270 -29.77 6.76 -1.77
N VAL A 271 -28.83 5.86 -1.87
CA VAL A 271 -28.93 4.49 -1.38
C VAL A 271 -28.22 4.41 -0.04
N LEU A 272 -28.96 4.04 1.01
CA LEU A 272 -28.46 3.88 2.36
C LEU A 272 -27.99 2.43 2.57
N GLU A 273 -26.70 2.19 2.62
CA GLU A 273 -26.11 0.91 2.99
C GLU A 273 -25.88 0.89 4.50
N MET A 274 -26.71 0.13 5.22
CA MET A 274 -26.71 0.10 6.68
C MET A 274 -26.12 -1.21 7.20
N HIS A 275 -25.02 -1.12 7.92
CA HIS A 275 -24.43 -2.24 8.65
C HIS A 275 -25.00 -2.25 10.06
N VAL A 276 -25.85 -3.22 10.36
CA VAL A 276 -26.67 -3.25 11.59
C VAL A 276 -26.88 -4.67 12.09
N ASP A 277 -27.02 -4.85 13.40
CA ASP A 277 -27.35 -6.14 14.01
C ASP A 277 -28.87 -6.29 14.14
N LEU A 278 -29.43 -7.27 13.45
CA LEU A 278 -30.87 -7.54 13.39
C LEU A 278 -31.19 -8.95 13.90
N ASP A 279 -32.42 -9.13 14.36
CA ASP A 279 -33.01 -10.39 14.71
C ASP A 279 -34.00 -10.77 13.60
N LEU A 280 -33.59 -11.68 12.71
CA LEU A 280 -34.38 -12.15 11.57
C LEU A 280 -34.68 -13.65 11.69
N ASP A 281 -34.81 -14.20 12.91
CA ASP A 281 -34.95 -15.60 13.21
C ASP A 281 -36.12 -16.30 12.47
N GLU A 282 -37.19 -15.56 12.13
CA GLU A 282 -38.33 -16.12 11.37
C GLU A 282 -37.97 -16.52 9.94
N TYR A 283 -36.90 -15.94 9.38
CA TYR A 283 -36.48 -16.15 7.98
C TYR A 283 -35.16 -16.93 7.87
N GLU A 284 -34.41 -17.06 8.97
CA GLU A 284 -33.21 -17.89 9.01
C GLU A 284 -33.42 -19.19 9.75
N LYS A 285 -33.44 -20.31 9.00
CA LYS A 285 -33.57 -21.67 9.57
C LYS A 285 -32.35 -22.16 10.37
N GLN A 286 -31.32 -21.37 10.53
CA GLN A 286 -30.00 -21.79 11.03
C GLN A 286 -29.74 -21.52 12.52
N ASN A 287 -30.52 -20.65 13.20
CA ASN A 287 -30.28 -20.33 14.60
C ASN A 287 -31.40 -20.91 15.49
N GLU A 288 -31.13 -22.02 16.17
CA GLU A 288 -31.98 -22.57 17.20
C GLU A 288 -31.91 -21.79 18.54
N GLU A 289 -30.94 -20.87 18.69
CA GLU A 289 -30.77 -20.04 19.88
C GLU A 289 -31.48 -18.70 19.70
N LYS A 290 -32.62 -18.58 20.35
CA LYS A 290 -33.55 -17.45 20.27
C LYS A 290 -32.98 -16.15 20.81
N ASN A 291 -33.18 -15.04 20.08
CA ASN A 291 -32.99 -13.64 20.45
C ASN A 291 -31.54 -13.10 20.41
N ILE A 292 -30.66 -13.63 19.58
CA ILE A 292 -29.36 -13.02 19.32
C ILE A 292 -29.46 -12.20 18.03
N LYS A 293 -29.14 -10.90 18.11
CA LYS A 293 -29.02 -10.06 16.91
C LYS A 293 -27.74 -10.41 16.18
N VAL A 294 -27.88 -10.62 14.87
CA VAL A 294 -26.79 -11.02 13.97
C VAL A 294 -26.48 -9.87 12.98
N PRO A 295 -25.23 -9.65 12.60
CA PRO A 295 -24.87 -8.54 11.71
C PRO A 295 -25.31 -8.78 10.26
N TYR A 296 -26.03 -7.77 9.72
CA TYR A 296 -26.48 -7.72 8.33
C TYR A 296 -26.05 -6.41 7.66
N ILE A 297 -26.04 -6.43 6.33
CA ILE A 297 -25.98 -5.24 5.49
C ILE A 297 -27.34 -5.08 4.83
N VAL A 298 -28.07 -4.05 5.24
CA VAL A 298 -29.38 -3.70 4.68
C VAL A 298 -29.20 -2.51 3.76
N THR A 299 -29.63 -2.63 2.53
CA THR A 299 -29.59 -1.52 1.57
C THR A 299 -30.99 -1.00 1.33
N ILE A 300 -31.21 0.29 1.54
CA ILE A 300 -32.51 0.98 1.47
C ILE A 300 -32.39 2.17 0.53
N ASP A 301 -33.35 2.37 -0.35
CA ASP A 301 -33.46 3.63 -1.09
C ASP A 301 -34.11 4.70 -0.23
N GLU A 302 -33.45 5.84 -0.06
CA GLU A 302 -33.92 6.95 0.80
C GLU A 302 -35.23 7.55 0.29
N GLY A 303 -35.40 7.69 -1.03
CA GLY A 303 -36.55 8.32 -1.66
C GLY A 303 -37.82 7.49 -1.56
N SER A 304 -37.80 6.22 -1.94
CA SER A 304 -38.94 5.30 -1.87
C SER A 304 -39.08 4.59 -0.55
N GLN A 305 -38.06 4.61 0.31
CA GLN A 305 -37.97 3.89 1.57
C GLN A 305 -38.10 2.38 1.40
N GLN A 306 -37.75 1.84 0.25
CA GLN A 306 -37.81 0.41 -0.03
C GLN A 306 -36.46 -0.26 0.23
N ILE A 307 -36.52 -1.46 0.81
CA ILE A 307 -35.34 -2.31 0.99
C ILE A 307 -35.00 -2.95 -0.35
N LEU A 308 -33.76 -2.74 -0.78
CA LEU A 308 -33.21 -3.27 -2.02
C LEU A 308 -32.53 -4.63 -1.79
N SER A 309 -31.82 -4.77 -0.67
CA SER A 309 -31.14 -6.01 -0.34
C SER A 309 -30.89 -6.16 1.15
N ILE A 310 -30.81 -7.40 1.60
CA ILE A 310 -30.37 -7.81 2.94
C ILE A 310 -29.37 -8.93 2.79
N TYR A 311 -28.11 -8.67 3.13
CA TYR A 311 -27.03 -9.66 3.08
C TYR A 311 -26.45 -9.91 4.47
N ARG A 312 -26.03 -11.14 4.75
CA ARG A 312 -25.34 -11.52 5.98
C ARG A 312 -23.95 -10.86 6.02
N ASN A 313 -23.62 -10.29 7.15
CA ASN A 313 -22.34 -9.57 7.34
C ASN A 313 -21.39 -10.29 8.31
N PHE A 314 -21.33 -11.61 8.21
CA PHE A 314 -20.45 -12.48 9.01
C PHE A 314 -19.92 -13.62 8.17
N THR A 315 -18.94 -14.35 8.66
CA THR A 315 -18.36 -15.51 7.97
C THR A 315 -19.11 -16.77 8.40
N GLN A 316 -19.49 -17.62 7.47
CA GLN A 316 -20.27 -18.84 7.71
C GLN A 316 -19.60 -19.78 8.75
N ASP A 317 -18.28 -19.84 8.77
CA ASP A 317 -17.50 -20.71 9.65
C ASP A 317 -17.19 -20.11 11.03
N ASP A 318 -17.58 -18.84 11.28
CA ASP A 318 -17.30 -18.17 12.56
C ASP A 318 -18.42 -18.44 13.58
N PRO A 319 -18.16 -19.25 14.63
CA PRO A 319 -19.17 -19.56 15.63
C PRO A 319 -19.57 -18.35 16.48
N THR A 320 -18.81 -17.26 16.41
CA THR A 320 -19.08 -16.02 17.16
C THR A 320 -19.85 -14.99 16.35
N LEU A 321 -20.15 -15.25 15.10
CA LEU A 321 -20.93 -14.40 14.17
C LEU A 321 -20.43 -12.95 14.16
N ARG A 322 -19.12 -12.76 14.12
CA ARG A 322 -18.51 -11.41 14.15
C ARG A 322 -18.80 -10.66 12.86
N ARG A 323 -19.12 -9.39 13.01
CA ARG A 323 -19.30 -8.47 11.90
C ARG A 323 -18.03 -8.35 11.06
N ASN A 324 -18.17 -8.51 9.74
CA ASN A 324 -17.09 -8.19 8.83
C ASN A 324 -16.89 -6.67 8.75
N GLU A 325 -15.64 -6.25 8.78
CA GLU A 325 -15.25 -4.85 8.74
C GLU A 325 -15.00 -4.42 7.29
N TYR A 326 -15.55 -3.27 6.91
CA TYR A 326 -15.35 -2.67 5.58
C TYR A 326 -14.80 -1.26 5.67
N PHE A 327 -14.96 -0.57 6.81
CA PHE A 327 -14.64 0.83 6.96
C PHE A 327 -13.43 1.04 7.86
N VAL A 328 -12.58 1.97 7.48
CA VAL A 328 -11.45 2.45 8.29
C VAL A 328 -11.62 3.93 8.58
N HIS A 329 -11.53 4.31 9.84
CA HIS A 329 -11.66 5.69 10.30
C HIS A 329 -10.30 6.38 10.40
N TYR A 330 -10.10 7.43 9.62
CA TYR A 330 -8.98 8.36 9.72
C TYR A 330 -9.40 9.55 10.58
N LYS A 331 -8.68 9.79 11.69
CA LYS A 331 -8.93 10.92 12.60
C LYS A 331 -7.77 11.90 12.58
N PHE A 332 -8.05 13.19 12.35
CA PHE A 332 -7.06 14.26 12.47
C PHE A 332 -6.72 14.51 13.93
N LEU A 333 -7.70 14.92 14.73
CA LEU A 333 -7.64 14.97 16.19
C LEU A 333 -8.85 14.24 16.77
N PRO A 334 -8.69 13.51 17.89
CA PRO A 334 -9.84 12.91 18.57
C PRO A 334 -10.85 13.98 18.99
N GLY A 335 -12.11 13.78 18.64
CA GLY A 335 -13.23 14.60 19.10
C GLY A 335 -13.71 14.19 20.49
N LEU A 336 -14.74 14.88 20.98
CA LEU A 336 -15.46 14.52 22.20
C LEU A 336 -16.56 13.47 21.93
N GLY A 337 -16.98 13.33 20.67
CA GLY A 337 -17.85 12.29 20.17
C GLY A 337 -17.13 11.42 19.13
N PHE A 338 -17.90 10.79 18.26
CA PHE A 338 -17.37 9.91 17.22
C PHE A 338 -16.46 10.64 16.22
N TYR A 339 -16.92 11.79 15.69
CA TYR A 339 -16.18 12.56 14.70
C TYR A 339 -15.02 13.34 15.33
N GLY A 340 -13.91 13.40 14.62
CA GLY A 340 -12.70 14.12 15.05
C GLY A 340 -12.82 15.64 14.84
N PHE A 341 -11.90 16.39 15.44
CA PHE A 341 -11.73 17.81 15.22
C PHE A 341 -10.74 18.07 14.08
N GLY A 342 -11.16 18.87 13.11
CA GLY A 342 -10.30 19.38 12.02
C GLY A 342 -9.80 20.81 12.30
N LEU A 343 -9.05 21.34 11.34
CA LEU A 343 -8.54 22.72 11.40
C LEU A 343 -9.67 23.76 11.43
N ILE A 344 -10.82 23.47 10.80
CA ILE A 344 -12.01 24.32 10.91
C ILE A 344 -12.38 24.57 12.38
N HIS A 345 -12.38 23.51 13.19
CA HIS A 345 -12.70 23.60 14.60
C HIS A 345 -11.61 24.30 15.43
N MET A 346 -10.34 24.12 15.02
CA MET A 346 -9.19 24.63 15.77
C MET A 346 -8.88 26.09 15.49
N ILE A 347 -8.85 26.48 14.23
CA ILE A 347 -8.43 27.82 13.78
C ILE A 347 -9.50 28.60 13.03
N GLY A 348 -10.69 27.99 12.81
CA GLY A 348 -11.79 28.66 12.10
C GLY A 348 -12.17 30.01 12.70
N GLY A 349 -12.24 30.11 14.03
CA GLY A 349 -12.51 31.38 14.72
C GLY A 349 -11.41 32.44 14.46
N LEU A 350 -10.14 32.05 14.41
CA LEU A 350 -9.02 32.92 14.08
C LEU A 350 -9.05 33.34 12.61
N ALA A 351 -9.32 32.39 11.69
CA ALA A 351 -9.43 32.66 10.26
C ALA A 351 -10.61 33.64 9.96
N LYS A 352 -11.75 33.46 10.63
CA LYS A 352 -12.89 34.37 10.54
C LYS A 352 -12.54 35.77 11.04
N THR A 353 -11.82 35.87 12.16
CA THR A 353 -11.37 37.16 12.70
C THR A 353 -10.36 37.84 11.79
N ALA A 354 -9.40 37.09 11.25
CA ALA A 354 -8.42 37.61 10.29
C ALA A 354 -9.10 38.12 9.01
N THR A 355 -10.05 37.36 8.47
CA THR A 355 -10.87 37.75 7.30
C THR A 355 -11.64 39.04 7.58
N SER A 356 -12.32 39.14 8.72
CA SER A 356 -13.07 40.34 9.10
C SER A 356 -12.18 41.55 9.29
N ALA A 357 -11.02 41.39 9.92
CA ALA A 357 -10.06 42.49 10.09
C ALA A 357 -9.46 42.95 8.74
N LEU A 358 -9.14 42.00 7.84
CA LEU A 358 -8.66 42.29 6.50
C LEU A 358 -9.68 43.06 5.68
N ARG A 359 -10.94 42.61 5.66
CA ARG A 359 -12.05 43.31 4.96
C ARG A 359 -12.23 44.73 5.49
N GLN A 360 -12.27 44.91 6.83
CA GLN A 360 -12.39 46.25 7.43
C GLN A 360 -11.21 47.18 7.08
N LEU A 361 -9.99 46.67 7.01
CA LEU A 361 -8.82 47.45 6.58
C LEU A 361 -8.94 47.90 5.12
N LEU A 362 -9.34 46.98 4.22
CA LEU A 362 -9.55 47.26 2.80
C LEU A 362 -10.69 48.22 2.57
N ASP A 363 -11.81 48.03 3.27
CA ASP A 363 -12.99 48.90 3.19
C ASP A 363 -12.69 50.30 3.70
N ALA A 364 -11.99 50.42 4.84
CA ALA A 364 -11.55 51.72 5.37
C ALA A 364 -10.60 52.42 4.40
N GLY A 365 -9.67 51.67 3.77
CA GLY A 365 -8.78 52.19 2.73
C GLY A 365 -9.56 52.66 1.51
N THR A 366 -10.52 51.92 1.04
CA THR A 366 -11.39 52.28 -0.09
C THR A 366 -12.17 53.54 0.18
N LEU A 367 -12.85 53.65 1.35
CA LEU A 367 -13.61 54.82 1.74
C LEU A 367 -12.75 56.05 1.98
N SER A 368 -11.52 55.84 2.48
CA SER A 368 -10.55 56.93 2.67
C SER A 368 -10.01 57.46 1.34
N ASN A 369 -9.72 56.59 0.36
CA ASN A 369 -9.18 56.94 -0.96
C ASN A 369 -10.27 57.44 -1.92
N LEU A 370 -11.53 57.04 -1.74
CA LEU A 370 -12.67 57.50 -2.52
C LEU A 370 -13.67 58.26 -1.61
N PRO A 371 -13.31 59.43 -1.17
CA PRO A 371 -14.12 60.15 -0.22
C PRO A 371 -15.46 60.51 -0.79
N ALA A 372 -16.52 60.20 -0.05
CA ALA A 372 -17.89 60.65 -0.31
C ALA A 372 -18.22 61.95 0.47
N GLY A 373 -19.18 62.68 0.02
CA GLY A 373 -19.55 63.92 0.66
C GLY A 373 -20.95 64.35 0.28
N PHE A 374 -21.39 65.42 0.94
CA PHE A 374 -22.64 66.07 0.58
C PHE A 374 -22.36 67.28 -0.29
N LYS A 375 -23.11 67.42 -1.41
CA LYS A 375 -23.15 68.66 -2.18
C LYS A 375 -24.48 69.39 -1.95
N SER A 376 -24.39 70.72 -1.91
CA SER A 376 -25.58 71.56 -1.77
C SER A 376 -26.46 71.41 -3.03
N ARG A 377 -27.76 71.37 -2.85
CA ARG A 377 -28.74 71.17 -3.92
C ARG A 377 -28.65 72.24 -5.04
N GLY A 378 -28.07 73.42 -4.77
CA GLY A 378 -27.90 74.48 -5.75
C GLY A 378 -26.66 74.39 -6.60
N LEU A 379 -25.75 73.51 -6.31
CA LEU A 379 -24.47 73.33 -7.02
C LEU A 379 -24.73 72.54 -8.32
N ARG A 380 -24.41 73.13 -9.48
CA ARG A 380 -24.47 72.46 -10.78
C ARG A 380 -23.05 72.25 -11.29
N ILE A 381 -22.65 71.00 -11.53
CA ILE A 381 -21.39 70.61 -12.17
C ILE A 381 -21.72 70.21 -13.59
N ARG A 382 -20.99 70.73 -14.55
CA ARG A 382 -21.15 70.30 -15.97
C ARG A 382 -20.61 68.87 -16.08
N ASP A 383 -21.39 67.98 -16.70
CA ASP A 383 -21.03 66.56 -16.86
C ASP A 383 -20.86 65.77 -15.55
N ASP A 384 -21.73 66.00 -14.54
CA ASP A 384 -21.74 65.41 -13.21
C ASP A 384 -21.86 63.86 -13.23
N ASP A 385 -22.37 63.32 -14.36
CA ASP A 385 -22.59 61.86 -14.56
C ASP A 385 -21.37 61.12 -15.11
N GLN A 386 -20.29 61.83 -15.44
CA GLN A 386 -19.08 61.23 -16.02
C GLN A 386 -17.91 61.28 -15.00
N PRO A 387 -17.10 60.22 -14.91
CA PRO A 387 -15.89 60.23 -14.06
C PRO A 387 -14.86 61.26 -14.59
N PHE A 388 -14.11 61.88 -13.65
CA PHE A 388 -13.04 62.82 -13.99
C PHE A 388 -11.87 62.13 -14.68
N GLN A 389 -11.38 62.80 -15.77
CA GLN A 389 -10.13 62.38 -16.42
C GLN A 389 -8.91 63.05 -15.75
N PRO A 390 -7.76 62.40 -15.73
CA PRO A 390 -6.51 63.05 -15.22
C PRO A 390 -6.22 64.32 -15.96
N GLY A 391 -6.18 65.47 -15.26
CA GLY A 391 -5.90 66.79 -15.83
C GLY A 391 -7.15 67.56 -16.34
N GLU A 392 -8.34 67.04 -16.10
CA GLU A 392 -9.61 67.66 -16.48
C GLU A 392 -10.03 68.73 -15.47
N PHE A 393 -10.50 69.87 -15.99
CA PHE A 393 -11.13 70.94 -15.22
C PHE A 393 -12.58 71.09 -15.66
N ARG A 394 -13.53 71.05 -14.73
CA ARG A 394 -14.97 71.22 -15.04
C ARG A 394 -15.51 72.53 -14.50
N ASP A 395 -16.34 73.17 -15.29
CA ASP A 395 -17.04 74.38 -14.89
C ASP A 395 -18.13 74.04 -13.82
N VAL A 396 -18.20 74.83 -12.78
CA VAL A 396 -19.10 74.66 -11.67
C VAL A 396 -19.84 75.96 -11.40
N ASP A 397 -21.16 75.92 -11.53
CA ASP A 397 -22.05 77.04 -11.11
C ASP A 397 -22.28 77.02 -9.61
N VAL A 398 -21.78 78.06 -8.93
CA VAL A 398 -21.85 78.16 -7.45
C VAL A 398 -22.80 79.30 -7.07
N PRO A 399 -24.02 79.00 -6.63
CA PRO A 399 -24.87 80.03 -6.04
C PRO A 399 -24.34 80.44 -4.66
N GLY A 400 -23.77 81.63 -4.55
CA GLY A 400 -23.25 82.14 -3.25
C GLY A 400 -21.74 82.31 -3.14
N GLY A 401 -20.97 82.02 -4.21
CA GLY A 401 -19.60 82.53 -4.36
C GLY A 401 -18.45 81.71 -3.79
N ASN A 402 -18.66 80.69 -2.97
CA ASN A 402 -17.52 79.89 -2.42
C ASN A 402 -17.80 78.39 -2.57
N ILE A 403 -16.99 77.70 -3.39
CA ILE A 403 -17.13 76.27 -3.65
C ILE A 403 -16.97 75.46 -2.36
N ARG A 404 -16.06 75.83 -1.47
CA ARG A 404 -15.78 75.13 -0.23
C ARG A 404 -16.97 75.01 0.72
N ASP A 405 -17.86 76.00 0.74
CA ASP A 405 -19.05 76.00 1.62
C ASP A 405 -20.21 75.17 1.06
N GLN A 406 -20.07 74.69 -0.20
CA GLN A 406 -21.07 73.93 -0.90
C GLN A 406 -20.79 72.43 -0.91
N PHE A 407 -19.58 71.99 -0.46
CA PHE A 407 -19.19 70.62 -0.32
C PHE A 407 -18.81 70.33 1.14
N GLN A 408 -19.36 69.29 1.69
CA GLN A 408 -18.97 68.74 2.97
C GLN A 408 -18.51 67.31 2.79
N MET A 409 -17.21 67.08 2.88
CA MET A 409 -16.66 65.75 2.84
C MET A 409 -17.06 64.98 4.12
N LEU A 410 -17.41 63.72 4.00
CA LEU A 410 -17.59 62.85 5.15
C LEU A 410 -16.21 62.50 5.75
N PRO A 411 -16.05 62.61 7.10
CA PRO A 411 -14.77 62.38 7.77
C PRO A 411 -14.49 60.86 7.85
N PHE A 412 -14.14 60.24 6.74
CA PHE A 412 -13.67 58.85 6.78
C PHE A 412 -12.32 58.77 7.43
N LYS A 413 -12.13 57.81 8.33
CA LYS A 413 -10.87 57.59 9.02
C LYS A 413 -10.00 56.68 8.16
N GLU A 414 -8.67 56.94 8.22
CA GLU A 414 -7.66 56.06 7.63
C GLU A 414 -7.72 54.66 8.28
N PRO A 415 -7.26 53.61 7.58
CA PRO A 415 -7.14 52.28 8.15
C PRO A 415 -6.41 52.27 9.48
N SER A 416 -6.99 51.64 10.50
CA SER A 416 -6.46 51.67 11.87
C SER A 416 -5.17 50.89 12.03
N PRO A 417 -4.04 51.48 12.47
CA PRO A 417 -2.80 50.74 12.77
C PRO A 417 -3.01 49.64 13.81
N THR A 418 -3.95 49.85 14.76
CA THR A 418 -4.32 48.86 15.80
C THR A 418 -4.93 47.63 15.15
N LEU A 419 -5.81 47.84 14.17
CA LEU A 419 -6.48 46.72 13.46
C LEU A 419 -5.46 45.94 12.60
N TYR A 420 -4.50 46.66 11.98
CA TYR A 420 -3.40 46.01 11.25
C TYR A 420 -2.52 45.15 12.18
N ASN A 421 -2.16 45.68 13.36
CA ASN A 421 -1.40 44.91 14.35
C ASN A 421 -2.22 43.70 14.88
N LEU A 422 -3.54 43.85 15.07
CA LEU A 422 -4.41 42.77 15.46
C LEU A 422 -4.44 41.68 14.39
N LEU A 423 -4.57 42.06 13.11
CA LEU A 423 -4.50 41.09 11.99
C LEU A 423 -3.18 40.31 12.02
N GLY A 424 -2.05 40.98 12.18
CA GLY A 424 -0.72 40.32 12.29
C GLY A 424 -0.66 39.36 13.49
N PHE A 425 -1.15 39.77 14.65
CA PHE A 425 -1.19 38.91 15.83
C PHE A 425 -2.08 37.66 15.64
N VAL A 426 -3.30 37.84 15.10
CA VAL A 426 -4.24 36.75 14.85
C VAL A 426 -3.68 35.77 13.81
N THR A 427 -3.09 36.27 12.73
CA THR A 427 -2.44 35.46 11.71
C THR A 427 -1.30 34.62 12.30
N GLN A 428 -0.39 35.26 13.05
CA GLN A 428 0.70 34.56 13.71
C GLN A 428 0.21 33.51 14.74
N ALA A 429 -0.84 33.85 15.51
CA ALA A 429 -1.44 32.90 16.44
C ALA A 429 -2.06 31.71 15.71
N GLY A 430 -2.78 31.95 14.61
CA GLY A 430 -3.36 30.91 13.77
C GLY A 430 -2.30 29.99 13.15
N GLN A 431 -1.27 30.55 12.54
CA GLN A 431 -0.15 29.80 11.98
C GLN A 431 0.57 28.94 13.02
N ARG A 432 0.81 29.49 14.21
CA ARG A 432 1.43 28.75 15.32
C ARG A 432 0.54 27.61 15.79
N TYR A 433 -0.76 27.85 15.89
CA TYR A 433 -1.71 26.85 16.37
C TYR A 433 -1.95 25.73 15.34
N ALA A 434 -1.96 26.07 14.07
CA ALA A 434 -2.05 25.10 12.98
C ALA A 434 -0.75 24.31 12.76
N ALA A 435 0.28 24.56 13.56
CA ALA A 435 1.63 24.00 13.39
C ALA A 435 2.28 24.30 12.02
N ILE A 436 1.82 25.37 11.35
CA ILE A 436 2.43 25.91 10.15
C ILE A 436 3.72 26.69 10.50
N ALA A 437 3.97 26.88 11.80
CA ALA A 437 5.08 27.66 12.30
C ALA A 437 6.42 27.15 11.75
N ASP A 438 6.90 27.90 10.79
CA ASP A 438 8.28 27.99 10.36
C ASP A 438 9.08 26.69 10.25
N MET A 439 8.83 25.94 9.24
CA MET A 439 9.92 25.29 8.51
C MET A 439 10.73 26.30 7.68
N ALA A 440 10.55 27.59 7.92
CA ALA A 440 11.41 28.66 7.42
C ALA A 440 12.79 28.59 8.10
N VAL A 441 13.48 27.47 7.89
CA VAL A 441 14.92 27.31 8.14
C VAL A 441 15.74 28.09 7.06
N GLY A 442 15.09 29.01 6.37
CA GLY A 442 15.64 29.59 5.13
C GLY A 442 16.82 30.54 5.34
N ASN A 443 16.86 31.38 6.37
CA ASN A 443 17.85 32.47 6.40
C ASN A 443 18.94 32.36 7.47
N ASP A 444 18.80 31.47 8.46
CA ASP A 444 19.77 31.39 9.59
C ASP A 444 20.51 30.06 9.68
N ALA A 445 20.24 29.13 8.75
CA ALA A 445 20.74 27.76 8.79
C ALA A 445 22.23 27.61 8.42
N GLN A 446 22.83 28.60 7.79
CA GLN A 446 24.20 28.48 7.29
C GLN A 446 25.28 28.42 8.40
N ASN A 447 24.96 28.76 9.66
CA ASN A 447 25.92 28.81 10.76
C ASN A 447 25.56 27.93 11.98
N ARG A 448 24.52 27.09 11.91
CA ARG A 448 24.14 26.24 13.05
C ARG A 448 24.67 24.82 12.90
N ALA A 449 25.10 24.22 14.02
CA ALA A 449 25.50 22.82 14.05
C ALA A 449 24.30 21.91 13.62
N VAL A 450 24.55 20.89 12.78
CA VAL A 450 23.56 19.98 12.21
C VAL A 450 22.61 19.42 13.28
N GLY A 451 23.13 19.09 14.46
CA GLY A 451 22.34 18.60 15.58
C GLY A 451 21.32 19.60 16.13
N THR A 452 21.64 20.89 16.13
CA THR A 452 20.72 21.96 16.58
C THR A 452 19.57 22.14 15.57
N THR A 453 19.89 22.07 14.28
CA THR A 453 18.88 22.15 13.21
C THR A 453 17.91 20.96 13.26
N ILE A 454 18.44 19.75 13.48
CA ILE A 454 17.63 18.52 13.64
C ILE A 454 16.72 18.65 14.88
N ALA A 455 17.22 19.11 16.01
CA ALA A 455 16.43 19.26 17.25
C ALA A 455 15.33 20.34 17.11
N LEU A 456 15.57 21.41 16.35
CA LEU A 456 14.56 22.43 16.04
C LEU A 456 13.49 21.91 15.10
N LEU A 457 13.86 21.16 14.05
CA LEU A 457 12.93 20.49 13.15
C LEU A 457 12.09 19.47 13.92
N GLU A 458 12.68 18.67 14.79
CA GLU A 458 11.98 17.72 15.65
C GLU A 458 10.98 18.41 16.57
N ARG A 459 11.32 19.55 17.14
CA ARG A 459 10.41 20.31 18.00
C ARG A 459 9.24 20.90 17.22
N GLY A 460 9.48 21.43 16.02
CA GLY A 460 8.43 21.99 15.14
C GLY A 460 7.47 20.91 14.61
N SER A 461 7.99 19.71 14.36
CA SER A 461 7.20 18.62 13.77
C SER A 461 6.37 17.78 14.77
N ARG A 462 6.46 18.03 16.07
CA ARG A 462 5.79 17.15 17.09
C ARG A 462 4.29 17.04 16.94
N VAL A 463 3.58 18.11 16.61
CA VAL A 463 2.10 18.07 16.44
C VAL A 463 1.75 17.29 15.18
N MET A 464 2.45 17.56 14.07
CA MET A 464 2.28 16.81 12.82
C MET A 464 2.62 15.33 13.01
N SER A 465 3.66 15.01 13.79
CA SER A 465 4.03 13.67 14.19
C SER A 465 2.87 12.88 14.80
N ALA A 466 2.17 13.51 15.73
CA ALA A 466 1.05 12.85 16.39
C ALA A 466 -0.13 12.59 15.41
N ILE A 467 -0.34 13.48 14.44
CA ILE A 467 -1.38 13.32 13.42
C ILE A 467 -0.97 12.22 12.43
N HIS A 468 0.27 12.25 11.94
CA HIS A 468 0.81 11.19 11.08
C HIS A 468 0.77 9.81 11.76
N LYS A 469 1.02 9.74 13.07
CA LYS A 469 0.90 8.49 13.82
C LYS A 469 -0.53 7.94 13.83
N ARG A 470 -1.54 8.79 13.86
CA ARG A 470 -2.94 8.35 13.73
C ARG A 470 -3.23 7.89 12.30
N CYS A 471 -2.79 8.64 11.29
CA CYS A 471 -2.91 8.21 9.89
C CYS A 471 -2.20 6.87 9.65
N TYR A 472 -0.99 6.69 10.21
CA TYR A 472 -0.27 5.42 10.16
C TYR A 472 -1.08 4.27 10.77
N TYR A 473 -1.71 4.49 11.91
CA TYR A 473 -2.55 3.48 12.55
C TYR A 473 -3.76 3.10 11.69
N SER A 474 -4.44 4.09 11.11
CA SER A 474 -5.57 3.86 10.20
C SER A 474 -5.13 3.16 8.91
N MET A 475 -4.00 3.55 8.31
CA MET A 475 -3.42 2.85 7.16
C MET A 475 -3.05 1.40 7.48
N ARG A 476 -2.57 1.13 8.70
CA ARG A 476 -2.31 -0.25 9.12
C ARG A 476 -3.59 -1.08 9.16
N GLN A 477 -4.70 -0.51 9.65
CA GLN A 477 -6.01 -1.19 9.61
C GLN A 477 -6.47 -1.40 8.17
N GLU A 478 -6.33 -0.39 7.30
CA GLU A 478 -6.64 -0.48 5.87
C GLU A 478 -5.87 -1.62 5.20
N PHE A 479 -4.56 -1.70 5.40
CA PHE A 479 -3.73 -2.75 4.79
C PHE A 479 -4.04 -4.15 5.31
N ARG A 480 -4.44 -4.28 6.57
CA ARG A 480 -4.91 -5.56 7.13
C ARG A 480 -6.23 -5.99 6.49
N LEU A 481 -7.17 -5.07 6.29
CA LEU A 481 -8.41 -5.36 5.59
C LEU A 481 -8.15 -5.73 4.13
N LEU A 482 -7.29 -5.01 3.42
CA LEU A 482 -6.87 -5.36 2.07
C LEU A 482 -6.20 -6.74 2.01
N SER A 483 -5.32 -7.04 2.95
CA SER A 483 -4.68 -8.36 3.06
C SER A 483 -5.72 -9.47 3.26
N LYS A 484 -6.75 -9.24 4.09
CA LYS A 484 -7.87 -10.18 4.28
C LYS A 484 -8.66 -10.37 2.98
N VAL A 485 -8.98 -9.28 2.26
CA VAL A 485 -9.67 -9.34 0.98
C VAL A 485 -8.85 -10.13 -0.06
N PHE A 486 -7.55 -9.88 -0.15
CA PHE A 486 -6.67 -10.66 -1.05
C PHE A 486 -6.60 -12.13 -0.65
N GLY A 487 -6.51 -12.45 0.64
CA GLY A 487 -6.54 -13.82 1.15
C GLY A 487 -7.86 -14.56 0.88
N THR A 488 -8.96 -13.85 0.66
CA THR A 488 -10.28 -14.45 0.42
C THR A 488 -10.59 -14.60 -1.07
N TYR A 489 -10.31 -13.57 -1.88
CA TYR A 489 -10.81 -13.48 -3.26
C TYR A 489 -9.78 -13.77 -4.35
N LEU A 490 -8.48 -13.83 -4.01
CA LEU A 490 -7.46 -14.18 -5.01
C LEU A 490 -7.57 -15.67 -5.40
N PRO A 491 -7.24 -16.01 -6.67
CA PRO A 491 -7.07 -17.39 -7.06
C PRO A 491 -5.90 -18.04 -6.30
N PRO A 492 -5.87 -19.37 -6.14
CA PRO A 492 -4.84 -20.09 -5.36
C PRO A 492 -3.40 -19.71 -5.72
N ILE A 493 -3.16 -19.38 -6.99
CA ILE A 493 -1.89 -18.84 -7.49
C ILE A 493 -2.22 -17.71 -8.46
N TYR A 494 -1.72 -16.52 -8.16
CA TYR A 494 -1.91 -15.33 -9.00
C TYR A 494 -0.58 -14.91 -9.61
N PRO A 495 -0.40 -15.02 -10.94
CA PRO A 495 0.76 -14.50 -11.64
C PRO A 495 0.60 -13.00 -11.92
N TYR A 496 1.64 -12.23 -11.66
CA TYR A 496 1.67 -10.80 -11.96
C TYR A 496 3.05 -10.37 -12.47
N SER A 497 3.11 -9.26 -13.19
CA SER A 497 4.33 -8.74 -13.77
C SER A 497 4.68 -7.40 -13.18
N VAL A 498 5.89 -7.27 -12.68
CA VAL A 498 6.46 -6.01 -12.16
C VAL A 498 7.71 -5.64 -12.95
N TYR A 499 8.20 -4.44 -12.80
CA TYR A 499 9.49 -4.04 -13.33
C TYR A 499 10.57 -4.97 -12.75
N GLY A 500 11.26 -5.72 -13.62
CA GLY A 500 12.26 -6.72 -13.19
C GLY A 500 11.82 -8.18 -13.35
N GLY A 501 10.58 -8.46 -13.77
CA GLY A 501 10.15 -9.80 -14.18
C GLY A 501 8.78 -10.23 -13.67
N ASN A 502 8.45 -11.47 -13.99
CA ASN A 502 7.21 -12.10 -13.58
C ASN A 502 7.33 -12.62 -12.15
N ARG A 503 6.29 -12.39 -11.34
CA ARG A 503 6.17 -12.81 -9.95
C ARG A 503 4.93 -13.69 -9.77
N LEU A 504 4.92 -14.42 -8.67
CA LEU A 504 3.79 -15.28 -8.27
C LEU A 504 3.48 -15.03 -6.80
N ILE A 505 2.21 -14.85 -6.48
CA ILE A 505 1.68 -14.82 -5.11
C ILE A 505 0.70 -15.96 -4.91
N LYS A 506 0.64 -16.51 -3.72
CA LYS A 506 -0.32 -17.55 -3.35
C LYS A 506 -1.28 -16.99 -2.31
N VAL A 507 -2.54 -17.44 -2.34
CA VAL A 507 -3.52 -17.12 -1.31
C VAL A 507 -3.00 -17.49 0.08
N ALA A 508 -2.31 -18.63 0.21
CA ALA A 508 -1.68 -19.07 1.46
C ALA A 508 -0.59 -18.14 2.00
N ASP A 509 -0.07 -17.21 1.16
CA ASP A 509 0.91 -16.22 1.63
C ASP A 509 0.27 -15.15 2.53
N PHE A 510 -1.05 -14.95 2.45
CA PHE A 510 -1.85 -14.03 3.29
C PHE A 510 -2.32 -14.70 4.58
N SER A 511 -1.43 -15.40 5.27
CA SER A 511 -1.71 -16.04 6.55
C SER A 511 -1.46 -15.10 7.73
N GLU A 512 -1.95 -15.46 8.92
CA GLU A 512 -1.70 -14.71 10.17
C GLU A 512 -0.21 -14.59 10.56
N ASP A 513 0.66 -15.38 9.93
CA ASP A 513 2.11 -15.31 10.13
C ASP A 513 2.76 -14.03 9.58
N VAL A 514 2.07 -13.27 8.74
CA VAL A 514 2.56 -12.04 8.11
C VAL A 514 1.66 -10.87 8.44
N ASP A 515 2.16 -9.91 9.22
CA ASP A 515 1.47 -8.64 9.48
C ASP A 515 1.92 -7.57 8.48
N VAL A 516 0.96 -6.82 7.99
CA VAL A 516 1.16 -5.77 7.00
C VAL A 516 1.06 -4.41 7.68
N ILE A 517 2.10 -3.60 7.52
CA ILE A 517 2.20 -2.28 8.14
C ILE A 517 2.61 -1.22 7.12
N PRO A 518 2.28 0.06 7.35
CA PRO A 518 2.80 1.14 6.52
C PRO A 518 4.33 1.28 6.62
N VAL A 519 4.97 1.71 5.53
CA VAL A 519 6.41 1.99 5.48
C VAL A 519 6.78 3.23 6.30
N ALA A 520 5.88 4.24 6.32
CA ALA A 520 6.12 5.48 7.04
C ALA A 520 6.32 5.22 8.53
N ASP A 521 7.53 5.47 9.07
CA ASP A 521 7.76 5.38 10.51
C ASP A 521 7.29 6.67 11.17
N PRO A 522 6.30 6.61 12.06
CA PRO A 522 5.76 7.81 12.71
C PRO A 522 6.75 8.53 13.64
N ASN A 523 7.89 7.91 13.93
CA ASN A 523 8.94 8.49 14.76
C ASN A 523 10.04 9.19 13.94
N ILE A 524 10.06 9.01 12.62
CA ILE A 524 11.10 9.55 11.71
C ILE A 524 10.44 10.41 10.64
N PHE A 525 10.50 11.72 10.84
CA PHE A 525 9.73 12.71 10.07
C PHE A 525 10.33 13.12 8.74
N SER A 526 11.63 13.19 8.61
CA SER A 526 12.25 13.72 7.40
C SER A 526 13.12 12.71 6.70
N MET A 527 13.12 12.76 5.36
CA MET A 527 14.04 11.99 4.54
C MET A 527 15.50 12.21 4.99
N ALA A 528 15.85 13.44 5.38
CA ALA A 528 17.16 13.78 5.90
C ALA A 528 17.49 13.01 7.20
N GLN A 529 16.52 12.84 8.10
CA GLN A 529 16.71 12.04 9.32
C GLN A 529 16.87 10.57 8.99
N ARG A 530 16.08 10.01 8.07
CA ARG A 530 16.23 8.61 7.62
C ARG A 530 17.61 8.36 7.04
N VAL A 531 18.08 9.23 6.16
CA VAL A 531 19.42 9.14 5.58
C VAL A 531 20.51 9.22 6.66
N THR A 532 20.38 10.16 7.60
CA THR A 532 21.36 10.33 8.70
C THR A 532 21.39 9.08 9.60
N LEU A 533 20.24 8.52 9.96
CA LEU A 533 20.15 7.29 10.75
C LEU A 533 20.74 6.08 10.01
N ALA A 534 20.41 5.92 8.73
CA ALA A 534 20.95 4.85 7.90
C ALA A 534 22.46 4.96 7.72
N GLN A 535 22.99 6.17 7.52
CA GLN A 535 24.44 6.44 7.49
C GLN A 535 25.11 6.11 8.83
N THR A 536 24.50 6.50 9.94
CA THR A 536 25.01 6.16 11.29
C THR A 536 25.01 4.65 11.52
N GLN A 537 23.94 3.95 11.11
CA GLN A 537 23.90 2.47 11.18
C GLN A 537 24.98 1.85 10.32
N LEU A 538 25.22 2.35 9.12
CA LEU A 538 26.32 1.88 8.27
C LEU A 538 27.69 2.11 8.90
N GLN A 539 27.93 3.26 9.50
CA GLN A 539 29.20 3.54 10.22
C GLN A 539 29.43 2.57 11.38
N ILE A 540 28.37 2.29 12.16
CA ILE A 540 28.43 1.30 13.24
C ILE A 540 28.72 -0.09 12.66
N ALA A 541 28.03 -0.49 11.58
CA ALA A 541 28.25 -1.77 10.93
C ALA A 541 29.66 -1.92 10.37
N GLN A 542 30.23 -0.85 9.81
CA GLN A 542 31.62 -0.81 9.32
C GLN A 542 32.64 -0.90 10.45
N SER A 543 32.34 -0.37 11.64
CA SER A 543 33.24 -0.46 12.80
C SER A 543 33.35 -1.89 13.36
N ALA A 544 32.32 -2.72 13.20
CA ALA A 544 32.29 -4.09 13.68
C ALA A 544 31.68 -5.04 12.61
N PRO A 545 32.38 -5.29 11.49
CA PRO A 545 31.83 -6.05 10.36
C PRO A 545 31.43 -7.50 10.72
N GLN A 546 32.09 -8.08 11.72
CA GLN A 546 31.83 -9.46 12.15
C GLN A 546 30.47 -9.63 12.87
N MET A 547 29.90 -8.54 13.39
CA MET A 547 28.64 -8.57 14.14
C MET A 547 27.44 -8.11 13.29
N HIS A 548 27.68 -7.56 12.09
CA HIS A 548 26.64 -6.90 11.29
C HIS A 548 26.63 -7.43 9.86
N ASN A 549 25.44 -7.51 9.27
CA ASN A 549 25.29 -7.71 7.84
C ASN A 549 25.51 -6.37 7.12
N LEU A 550 26.70 -6.21 6.54
CA LEU A 550 27.07 -4.98 5.81
C LEU A 550 26.21 -4.76 4.57
N ARG A 551 25.82 -5.82 3.86
CA ARG A 551 24.96 -5.70 2.67
C ARG A 551 23.62 -5.08 3.05
N GLU A 552 22.98 -5.58 4.10
CA GLU A 552 21.73 -5.04 4.61
C GLU A 552 21.86 -3.58 5.05
N ALA A 553 22.97 -3.21 5.68
CA ALA A 553 23.24 -1.82 6.06
C ALA A 553 23.37 -0.91 4.84
N TYR A 554 24.01 -1.35 3.76
CA TYR A 554 24.07 -0.61 2.50
C TYR A 554 22.70 -0.54 1.82
N CYS A 555 21.91 -1.63 1.79
CA CYS A 555 20.54 -1.63 1.27
C CYS A 555 19.71 -0.53 1.93
N ARG A 556 19.73 -0.44 3.26
CA ARG A 556 19.00 0.59 4.02
C ARG A 556 19.42 2.01 3.69
N VAL A 557 20.70 2.23 3.42
CA VAL A 557 21.19 3.56 2.98
C VAL A 557 20.65 3.89 1.60
N TYR A 558 20.73 2.97 0.64
CA TYR A 558 20.21 3.20 -0.71
C TYR A 558 18.69 3.36 -0.73
N GLU A 559 17.94 2.55 0.02
CA GLU A 559 16.50 2.71 0.21
C GLU A 559 16.15 4.08 0.81
N SER A 560 16.90 4.54 1.82
CA SER A 560 16.69 5.85 2.43
C SER A 560 16.98 7.03 1.50
N LEU A 561 17.83 6.81 0.49
CA LEU A 561 18.12 7.77 -0.58
C LEU A 561 17.10 7.72 -1.73
N GLY A 562 16.16 6.75 -1.71
CA GLY A 562 15.16 6.56 -2.76
C GLY A 562 15.71 5.88 -4.02
N ALA A 563 16.80 5.13 -3.91
CA ALA A 563 17.34 4.36 -5.03
C ALA A 563 16.40 3.18 -5.33
N LYS A 564 15.96 3.05 -6.60
CA LYS A 564 15.21 1.90 -7.09
C LYS A 564 16.15 0.77 -7.45
N GLN A 565 15.69 -0.48 -7.32
CA GLN A 565 16.44 -1.67 -7.70
C GLN A 565 17.79 -1.80 -6.98
N VAL A 566 17.79 -1.67 -5.65
CA VAL A 566 18.99 -1.75 -4.81
C VAL A 566 19.75 -3.07 -5.01
N ASP A 567 19.05 -4.15 -5.30
CA ASP A 567 19.65 -5.47 -5.57
C ASP A 567 20.52 -5.50 -6.84
N GLU A 568 20.26 -4.63 -7.81
CA GLU A 568 21.13 -4.50 -9.00
C GLU A 568 22.39 -3.67 -8.68
N LEU A 569 22.29 -2.72 -7.75
CA LEU A 569 23.42 -1.90 -7.31
C LEU A 569 24.41 -2.69 -6.44
N LEU A 570 23.89 -3.60 -5.63
CA LEU A 570 24.70 -4.44 -4.74
C LEU A 570 24.94 -5.80 -5.40
N LYS A 571 26.21 -6.19 -5.51
CA LYS A 571 26.56 -7.52 -6.04
C LYS A 571 25.81 -8.59 -5.22
N PRO A 572 25.13 -9.55 -5.88
CA PRO A 572 24.50 -10.66 -5.16
C PRO A 572 25.55 -11.39 -4.31
N GLU A 573 25.16 -11.80 -3.11
CA GLU A 573 25.97 -12.74 -2.35
C GLU A 573 26.12 -14.00 -3.20
N LYS A 574 27.36 -14.29 -3.63
CA LYS A 574 27.62 -15.54 -4.34
C LYS A 574 27.30 -16.67 -3.34
N PRO A 575 26.42 -17.62 -3.68
CA PRO A 575 26.20 -18.75 -2.81
C PRO A 575 27.54 -19.45 -2.62
N VAL A 576 27.94 -19.64 -1.36
CA VAL A 576 29.18 -20.33 -1.02
C VAL A 576 28.93 -21.83 -1.26
N ILE A 577 29.29 -22.31 -2.44
CA ILE A 577 29.11 -23.70 -2.88
C ILE A 577 30.44 -24.45 -2.75
N PRO A 578 30.43 -25.76 -2.40
CA PRO A 578 31.64 -26.61 -2.42
C PRO A 578 32.26 -26.57 -3.83
N LYS A 579 33.56 -26.30 -3.90
CA LYS A 579 34.28 -26.16 -5.15
C LYS A 579 35.33 -27.26 -5.27
N ASP A 580 35.83 -27.45 -6.50
CA ASP A 580 36.96 -28.31 -6.77
C ASP A 580 38.28 -27.66 -6.28
N PRO A 581 39.25 -28.41 -5.73
CA PRO A 581 40.48 -27.85 -5.19
C PRO A 581 41.31 -27.07 -6.24
N ALA A 582 41.16 -27.33 -7.52
CA ALA A 582 41.83 -26.55 -8.56
C ALA A 582 41.21 -25.15 -8.73
N ILE A 583 39.89 -25.05 -8.58
CA ILE A 583 39.17 -23.77 -8.61
C ILE A 583 39.52 -22.93 -7.37
N GLU A 584 39.58 -23.57 -6.19
CA GLU A 584 39.96 -22.91 -4.93
C GLU A 584 41.41 -22.40 -4.98
N ASN A 585 42.31 -23.14 -5.59
CA ASN A 585 43.67 -22.68 -5.87
C ASN A 585 43.73 -21.44 -6.79
N ALA A 586 42.89 -21.42 -7.81
CA ALA A 586 42.81 -20.28 -8.74
C ALA A 586 42.18 -19.03 -8.06
N GLU A 587 41.22 -19.22 -7.16
CA GLU A 587 40.61 -18.15 -6.34
C GLU A 587 41.59 -17.59 -5.32
N ALA A 588 42.37 -18.47 -4.66
CA ALA A 588 43.44 -18.04 -3.76
C ALA A 588 44.47 -17.15 -4.45
N LEU A 589 44.80 -17.43 -5.72
CA LEU A 589 45.69 -16.55 -6.53
C LEU A 589 45.10 -15.16 -6.77
N ARG A 590 43.77 -15.06 -6.77
CA ARG A 590 43.04 -13.77 -6.86
C ARG A 590 42.85 -13.10 -5.51
N THR A 591 43.44 -13.66 -4.43
CA THR A 591 43.23 -13.22 -3.02
C THR A 591 41.81 -13.40 -2.52
N GLU A 592 40.98 -14.22 -3.16
CA GLU A 592 39.69 -14.64 -2.64
C GLU A 592 39.91 -15.72 -1.59
N VAL A 593 39.20 -15.67 -0.45
CA VAL A 593 39.34 -16.61 0.65
C VAL A 593 38.52 -17.87 0.33
N PRO A 594 39.15 -19.03 0.06
CA PRO A 594 38.41 -20.28 -0.10
C PRO A 594 37.85 -20.76 1.25
N THR A 595 36.71 -21.45 1.23
CA THR A 595 36.02 -21.95 2.42
C THR A 595 35.81 -23.45 2.30
N ALA A 596 36.18 -24.21 3.33
CA ALA A 596 36.01 -25.67 3.35
C ALA A 596 34.58 -26.07 3.75
N PHE A 597 34.05 -27.17 3.21
CA PHE A 597 32.73 -27.72 3.50
C PHE A 597 32.78 -29.14 3.99
N PRO A 598 31.90 -29.57 4.91
CA PRO A 598 31.93 -30.92 5.51
C PRO A 598 31.74 -32.05 4.48
N GLN A 599 31.12 -31.80 3.36
CA GLN A 599 30.85 -32.81 2.31
C GLN A 599 31.99 -32.99 1.28
N GLN A 600 33.03 -32.15 1.34
CA GLN A 600 34.17 -32.24 0.43
C GLN A 600 35.10 -33.42 0.78
N ASN A 601 35.84 -33.90 -0.22
CA ASN A 601 36.88 -34.86 0.04
C ASN A 601 38.14 -34.16 0.58
N HIS A 602 38.19 -34.04 1.92
CA HIS A 602 39.24 -33.29 2.58
C HIS A 602 40.66 -33.82 2.25
N ASP A 603 40.83 -35.12 2.03
CA ASP A 603 42.16 -35.71 1.69
C ASP A 603 42.65 -35.23 0.32
N ALA A 604 41.74 -35.18 -0.68
CA ALA A 604 42.07 -34.71 -2.00
C ALA A 604 42.40 -33.21 -2.00
N HIS A 605 41.62 -32.41 -1.22
CA HIS A 605 41.86 -30.96 -1.08
C HIS A 605 43.19 -30.67 -0.42
N ILE A 606 43.49 -31.31 0.74
CA ILE A 606 44.76 -31.15 1.44
C ILE A 606 45.94 -31.44 0.53
N LEU A 607 45.92 -32.57 -0.21
CA LEU A 607 47.00 -32.96 -1.11
C LEU A 607 47.16 -31.99 -2.26
N SER A 608 46.04 -31.54 -2.88
CA SER A 608 46.10 -30.61 -3.97
C SER A 608 46.63 -29.23 -3.56
N HIS A 609 46.15 -28.72 -2.44
CA HIS A 609 46.61 -27.43 -1.90
C HIS A 609 48.07 -27.51 -1.43
N ALA A 610 48.48 -28.57 -0.77
CA ALA A 610 49.88 -28.79 -0.36
C ALA A 610 50.84 -28.90 -1.56
N ALA A 611 50.43 -29.58 -2.64
CA ALA A 611 51.19 -29.61 -3.88
C ALA A 611 51.27 -28.22 -4.54
N PHE A 612 50.17 -27.46 -4.52
CA PHE A 612 50.11 -26.12 -5.13
C PHE A 612 50.95 -25.10 -4.33
N ILE A 613 50.99 -25.16 -3.02
CA ILE A 613 51.86 -24.31 -2.17
C ILE A 613 53.35 -24.47 -2.52
N LYS A 614 53.79 -25.64 -3.00
CA LYS A 614 55.18 -25.88 -3.38
C LYS A 614 55.54 -25.25 -4.74
N THR A 615 54.56 -24.73 -5.47
CA THR A 615 54.82 -24.08 -6.75
C THR A 615 55.49 -22.70 -6.54
N ARG A 616 56.43 -22.37 -7.45
CA ARG A 616 57.16 -21.09 -7.36
C ARG A 616 56.22 -19.88 -7.36
N MET A 617 55.04 -20.01 -7.96
CA MET A 617 54.06 -18.95 -8.07
C MET A 617 53.45 -18.57 -6.70
N VAL A 618 53.19 -19.54 -5.82
CA VAL A 618 52.68 -19.33 -4.48
C VAL A 618 53.80 -18.90 -3.52
N GLN A 619 55.01 -19.49 -3.63
CA GLN A 619 56.15 -19.16 -2.79
C GLN A 619 56.62 -17.71 -2.87
N ILE A 620 56.39 -17.04 -4.02
CA ILE A 620 56.73 -15.63 -4.24
C ILE A 620 55.67 -14.73 -3.60
N ASN A 621 54.43 -15.22 -3.37
CA ASN A 621 53.33 -14.43 -2.84
C ASN A 621 52.95 -14.86 -1.40
N PRO A 622 53.44 -14.13 -0.38
CA PRO A 622 53.22 -14.51 1.02
C PRO A 622 51.73 -14.47 1.41
N VAL A 623 50.91 -13.66 0.76
CA VAL A 623 49.46 -13.56 1.04
C VAL A 623 48.74 -14.85 0.59
N VAL A 624 49.03 -15.30 -0.65
CA VAL A 624 48.43 -16.54 -1.16
C VAL A 624 48.91 -17.74 -0.39
N TYR A 625 50.17 -17.75 -0.01
CA TYR A 625 50.75 -18.82 0.84
C TYR A 625 49.99 -18.93 2.19
N ALA A 626 49.78 -17.80 2.86
CA ALA A 626 49.09 -17.76 4.15
C ALA A 626 47.61 -18.19 4.03
N LEU A 627 46.92 -17.74 2.94
CA LEU A 627 45.56 -18.14 2.66
C LEU A 627 45.41 -19.66 2.45
N LEU A 628 46.26 -20.24 1.64
CA LEU A 628 46.22 -21.67 1.39
C LEU A 628 46.62 -22.51 2.61
N GLN A 629 47.56 -22.06 3.44
CA GLN A 629 47.86 -22.69 4.74
C GLN A 629 46.67 -22.66 5.68
N ALA A 630 46.02 -21.53 5.81
CA ALA A 630 44.81 -21.40 6.62
C ALA A 630 43.71 -22.37 6.13
N HIS A 631 43.50 -22.42 4.83
CA HIS A 631 42.51 -23.29 4.21
C HIS A 631 42.82 -24.79 4.37
N ILE A 632 44.07 -25.22 4.24
CA ILE A 632 44.49 -26.58 4.58
C ILE A 632 44.17 -26.90 6.03
N SER A 633 44.40 -25.97 6.97
CA SER A 633 44.08 -26.15 8.38
C SER A 633 42.56 -26.31 8.64
N GLU A 634 41.73 -25.62 7.87
CA GLU A 634 40.27 -25.82 7.88
C GLU A 634 39.89 -27.23 7.44
N HIS A 635 40.44 -27.71 6.34
CA HIS A 635 40.19 -29.07 5.83
C HIS A 635 40.66 -30.14 6.86
N ILE A 636 41.82 -29.95 7.50
CA ILE A 636 42.29 -30.84 8.56
C ILE A 636 41.31 -30.85 9.72
N SER A 637 40.85 -29.70 10.16
CA SER A 637 39.88 -29.58 11.24
C SER A 637 38.57 -30.30 10.92
N MET A 638 38.03 -30.12 9.69
CA MET A 638 36.80 -30.80 9.27
C MET A 638 36.96 -32.29 9.13
N LYS A 639 38.10 -32.77 8.60
CA LYS A 639 38.44 -34.18 8.58
C LYS A 639 38.53 -34.78 9.99
N ALA A 640 39.19 -34.07 10.89
CA ALA A 640 39.30 -34.50 12.30
C ALA A 640 37.94 -34.65 12.96
N ARG A 641 37.06 -33.65 12.79
CA ARG A 641 35.68 -33.69 13.28
C ARG A 641 34.90 -34.88 12.75
N ALA A 642 34.95 -35.13 11.44
CA ALA A 642 34.29 -36.29 10.82
C ALA A 642 34.81 -37.63 11.40
N GLN A 643 36.14 -37.75 11.60
CA GLN A 643 36.75 -38.95 12.18
C GLN A 643 36.37 -39.11 13.68
N VAL A 644 36.34 -38.03 14.45
CA VAL A 644 35.92 -38.07 15.86
C VAL A 644 34.45 -38.50 15.98
N ILE A 645 33.57 -38.00 15.13
CA ILE A 645 32.16 -38.43 15.09
C ILE A 645 32.06 -39.93 14.79
N ALA A 646 32.85 -40.46 13.85
CA ALA A 646 32.90 -41.87 13.54
C ALA A 646 33.44 -42.71 14.68
N ILE A 647 34.46 -42.24 15.39
CA ILE A 647 35.03 -42.88 16.60
C ILE A 647 34.01 -42.90 17.75
N LEU A 648 33.31 -41.77 17.98
CA LEU A 648 32.26 -41.70 18.99
C LEU A 648 31.12 -42.67 18.70
N ALA A 649 30.71 -42.76 17.44
CA ALA A 649 29.64 -43.66 17.02
C ALA A 649 29.99 -45.14 17.21
N THR A 650 31.30 -45.51 17.09
CA THR A 650 31.74 -46.91 17.15
C THR A 650 32.29 -47.32 18.51
N GLN A 651 32.98 -46.45 19.21
CA GLN A 651 33.72 -46.80 20.41
C GLN A 651 33.16 -46.23 21.70
N ARG A 652 32.39 -45.12 21.66
CA ARG A 652 31.84 -44.44 22.84
C ARG A 652 30.41 -43.93 22.62
N PRO A 653 29.43 -44.82 22.41
CA PRO A 653 28.03 -44.38 22.17
C PRO A 653 27.45 -43.64 23.37
N GLU A 654 27.97 -43.85 24.58
CA GLU A 654 27.55 -43.14 25.82
C GLU A 654 27.71 -41.61 25.69
N LEU A 655 28.75 -41.14 24.99
CA LEU A 655 28.96 -39.70 24.78
C LEU A 655 27.94 -39.08 23.79
N ILE A 656 27.37 -39.86 22.90
CA ILE A 656 26.29 -39.40 22.01
C ILE A 656 24.99 -39.20 22.81
N GLU A 657 24.73 -40.03 23.82
CA GLU A 657 23.59 -39.80 24.73
C GLU A 657 23.82 -38.57 25.62
N LEU A 658 25.07 -38.24 25.94
CA LEU A 658 25.42 -37.02 26.67
C LEU A 658 25.05 -35.74 25.87
N GLN A 659 25.07 -35.81 24.52
CA GLN A 659 24.63 -34.71 23.66
C GLN A 659 23.16 -34.30 23.90
N LYS A 660 22.31 -35.28 24.26
CA LYS A 660 20.88 -35.02 24.54
C LYS A 660 20.66 -34.52 25.99
N THR A 661 21.47 -35.00 26.94
CA THR A 661 21.28 -34.71 28.36
C THR A 661 22.09 -33.50 28.85
N ASN A 662 23.29 -33.29 28.33
CA ASN A 662 24.14 -32.14 28.66
C ASN A 662 24.99 -31.70 27.46
N PRO A 663 24.44 -30.87 26.54
CA PRO A 663 25.13 -30.44 25.35
C PRO A 663 26.46 -29.72 25.58
N ALA A 664 26.56 -28.95 26.67
CA ALA A 664 27.78 -28.19 26.98
C ALA A 664 28.94 -29.10 27.36
N ALA A 665 28.70 -30.14 28.18
CA ALA A 665 29.73 -31.12 28.56
C ALA A 665 30.16 -31.97 27.34
N PHE A 666 29.23 -32.36 26.51
CA PHE A 666 29.52 -33.04 25.23
C PHE A 666 30.42 -32.20 24.34
N GLN A 667 30.12 -30.88 24.18
CA GLN A 667 30.89 -30.00 23.31
C GLN A 667 32.36 -29.88 23.78
N ILE A 668 32.60 -29.78 25.07
CA ILE A 668 33.95 -29.69 25.64
C ILE A 668 34.77 -30.98 25.37
N GLU A 669 34.18 -32.15 25.56
CA GLU A 669 34.83 -33.44 25.31
C GLU A 669 35.08 -33.63 23.78
N PHE A 670 34.10 -33.31 22.97
CA PHE A 670 34.15 -33.34 21.50
C PHE A 670 35.27 -32.44 20.98
N ASP A 671 35.33 -31.19 21.43
CA ASP A 671 36.37 -30.24 21.03
C ASP A 671 37.77 -30.67 21.49
N SER A 672 37.90 -31.27 22.69
CA SER A 672 39.14 -31.83 23.17
C SER A 672 39.64 -32.99 22.29
N MET A 673 38.76 -33.95 21.96
CA MET A 673 39.08 -35.07 21.06
C MET A 673 39.40 -34.58 19.64
N THR A 674 38.68 -33.58 19.17
CA THR A 674 38.91 -32.96 17.84
C THR A 674 40.29 -32.29 17.80
N ALA A 675 40.66 -31.54 18.84
CA ALA A 675 41.96 -30.88 18.92
C ALA A 675 43.12 -31.89 18.90
N LEU A 676 43.00 -32.99 19.65
CA LEU A 676 44.01 -34.08 19.64
C LEU A 676 44.12 -34.69 18.23
N ARG A 677 43.00 -34.95 17.58
CA ARG A 677 42.99 -35.53 16.23
C ARG A 677 43.56 -34.58 15.15
N VAL A 678 43.28 -33.27 15.26
CA VAL A 678 43.90 -32.23 14.43
C VAL A 678 45.40 -32.23 14.60
N MET A 679 45.95 -32.36 15.84
CA MET A 679 47.35 -32.42 16.12
C MET A 679 47.98 -33.65 15.45
N GLU A 680 47.36 -34.82 15.59
CA GLU A 680 47.82 -36.07 14.98
C GLU A 680 47.87 -35.95 13.47
N LEU A 681 46.79 -35.50 12.80
CA LEU A 681 46.71 -35.33 11.35
C LEU A 681 47.73 -34.30 10.83
N THR A 682 47.97 -33.22 11.58
CA THR A 682 48.99 -32.22 11.21
C THR A 682 50.38 -32.81 11.32
N THR A 683 50.66 -33.62 12.34
CA THR A 683 51.95 -34.32 12.49
C THR A 683 52.15 -35.37 11.40
N GLU A 684 51.11 -36.13 11.06
CA GLU A 684 51.12 -37.07 9.92
C GLU A 684 51.44 -36.34 8.60
N LEU A 685 50.86 -35.19 8.35
CA LEU A 685 51.12 -34.40 7.15
C LEU A 685 52.60 -33.91 7.11
N GLN A 686 53.10 -33.37 8.22
CA GLN A 686 54.49 -32.90 8.34
C GLN A 686 55.50 -34.02 8.14
N ASN A 687 55.23 -35.19 8.72
CA ASN A 687 56.07 -36.35 8.56
C ASN A 687 56.07 -36.87 7.11
N ALA A 688 54.92 -36.86 6.45
CA ALA A 688 54.78 -37.20 5.03
C ALA A 688 55.54 -36.20 4.12
N GLU A 689 55.53 -34.91 4.43
CA GLU A 689 56.31 -33.88 3.74
C GLU A 689 57.81 -34.04 3.88
N GLN A 690 58.29 -34.42 5.10
CA GLN A 690 59.71 -34.70 5.35
C GLN A 690 60.20 -36.02 4.67
N ALA A 691 59.33 -37.01 4.54
CA ALA A 691 59.61 -38.25 3.86
C ALA A 691 59.76 -38.11 2.33
N THR A 692 58.96 -37.21 1.73
CA THR A 692 59.04 -36.89 0.29
C THR A 692 60.35 -36.19 -0.11
N ASP A 693 61.02 -35.53 0.83
CA ASP A 693 62.28 -34.83 0.58
C ASP A 693 63.50 -35.80 0.55
N LYS A 694 63.33 -37.07 0.97
CA LYS A 694 64.43 -38.09 1.12
C LYS A 694 64.44 -39.18 0.05
N GLY A 695 63.60 -39.15 -0.97
CA GLY A 695 63.69 -40.07 -2.10
C GLY A 695 63.50 -41.58 -1.78
N ASP A 696 62.58 -41.92 -0.89
CA ASP A 696 62.28 -43.27 -0.43
C ASP A 696 61.37 -44.06 -1.42
N PRO A 697 61.72 -45.28 -1.87
CA PRO A 697 60.95 -46.11 -2.79
C PRO A 697 59.51 -46.43 -2.33
N LEU A 698 59.26 -46.42 -1.00
CA LEU A 698 57.92 -46.58 -0.42
C LEU A 698 57.00 -45.38 -0.67
N VAL A 699 57.58 -44.19 -0.85
CA VAL A 699 56.86 -42.97 -1.23
C VAL A 699 56.43 -43.04 -2.67
N GLU A 700 57.23 -43.59 -3.55
CA GLU A 700 56.90 -43.81 -4.99
C GLU A 700 55.74 -44.80 -5.14
N LEU A 701 55.68 -45.84 -4.32
CA LEU A 701 54.53 -46.77 -4.28
C LEU A 701 53.26 -46.16 -3.71
N LYS A 702 53.35 -45.36 -2.67
CA LYS A 702 52.23 -44.60 -2.13
C LYS A 702 51.77 -43.51 -3.08
N GLN A 703 52.69 -42.89 -3.78
CA GLN A 703 52.38 -41.87 -4.78
C GLN A 703 51.68 -42.51 -6.01
N ARG A 704 52.07 -43.71 -6.42
CA ARG A 704 51.34 -44.50 -7.43
C ARG A 704 49.95 -44.93 -6.94
N GLU A 705 49.79 -45.28 -5.70
CA GLU A 705 48.48 -45.63 -5.11
C GLU A 705 47.58 -44.38 -5.02
N LEU A 706 48.14 -43.22 -4.71
CA LEU A 706 47.46 -41.95 -4.70
C LEU A 706 47.12 -41.48 -6.11
N ASP A 707 47.99 -41.66 -7.09
CA ASP A 707 47.72 -41.37 -8.50
C ASP A 707 46.61 -42.27 -9.05
N LEU A 708 46.57 -43.55 -8.66
CA LEU A 708 45.47 -44.45 -9.01
C LEU A 708 44.15 -44.03 -8.37
N ARG A 709 44.18 -43.57 -7.10
CA ARG A 709 42.99 -43.04 -6.41
C ARG A 709 42.57 -41.70 -6.97
N ALA A 710 43.51 -40.86 -7.39
CA ALA A 710 43.21 -39.59 -8.07
C ALA A 710 42.57 -39.83 -9.45
N MET A 711 43.07 -40.84 -10.22
CA MET A 711 42.42 -41.24 -11.47
C MET A 711 41.03 -41.84 -11.27
N ASP A 712 40.83 -42.61 -10.19
CA ASP A 712 39.52 -43.18 -9.87
C ASP A 712 38.54 -42.09 -9.38
N MET A 713 39.04 -41.07 -8.67
CA MET A 713 38.27 -39.88 -8.31
C MET A 713 37.93 -39.00 -9.50
N GLN A 714 38.90 -38.81 -10.39
CA GLN A 714 38.68 -38.07 -11.63
C GLN A 714 37.63 -38.75 -12.52
N ARG A 715 37.63 -40.10 -12.53
CA ARG A 715 36.59 -40.89 -13.19
C ARG A 715 35.24 -40.73 -12.53
N ARG A 716 35.17 -40.78 -11.19
CA ARG A 716 33.92 -40.55 -10.43
C ARG A 716 33.43 -39.11 -10.56
N SER A 717 34.33 -38.12 -10.58
CA SER A 717 33.99 -36.72 -10.83
C SER A 717 33.43 -36.52 -12.24
N MET A 718 34.01 -37.21 -13.29
CA MET A 718 33.44 -37.19 -14.63
C MET A 718 32.09 -37.93 -14.70
N GLU A 719 31.92 -39.02 -13.94
CA GLU A 719 30.65 -39.75 -13.86
C GLU A 719 29.60 -38.91 -13.12
N PHE A 720 30.00 -38.17 -12.05
CA PHE A 720 29.14 -37.26 -11.32
C PHE A 720 28.75 -36.02 -12.17
N GLY A 721 29.72 -35.42 -12.86
CA GLY A 721 29.45 -34.34 -13.83
C GLY A 721 28.56 -34.78 -14.99
N ALA A 722 28.73 -36.05 -15.46
CA ALA A 722 27.84 -36.63 -16.46
C ALA A 722 26.42 -36.89 -15.91
N GLN A 723 26.30 -37.26 -14.61
CA GLN A 723 24.98 -37.37 -13.95
C GLN A 723 24.33 -36.01 -13.71
N GLU A 724 25.11 -35.02 -13.33
CA GLU A 724 24.61 -33.64 -13.13
C GLU A 724 24.16 -33.01 -14.46
N ASN A 725 24.96 -33.19 -15.52
CA ASN A 725 24.56 -32.78 -16.87
C ASN A 725 23.33 -33.53 -17.37
N ARG A 726 23.11 -34.79 -17.00
CA ARG A 726 21.87 -35.50 -17.30
C ARG A 726 20.67 -34.89 -16.53
N LYS A 727 20.87 -34.56 -15.25
CA LYS A 727 19.81 -33.90 -14.44
C LYS A 727 19.48 -32.49 -14.98
N VAL A 728 20.49 -31.73 -15.41
CA VAL A 728 20.31 -30.43 -16.06
C VAL A 728 19.56 -30.60 -17.38
N SER A 729 19.96 -31.60 -18.22
CA SER A 729 19.25 -31.90 -19.45
C SER A 729 17.81 -32.38 -19.23
N GLU A 730 17.56 -33.17 -18.18
CA GLU A 730 16.20 -33.57 -17.79
C GLU A 730 15.37 -32.39 -17.24
N PHE A 731 16.04 -31.46 -16.58
CA PHE A 731 15.43 -30.22 -16.10
C PHE A 731 15.06 -29.27 -17.25
N ASP A 732 16.00 -29.11 -18.23
CA ASP A 732 15.75 -28.32 -19.44
C ASP A 732 14.63 -28.95 -20.30
N GLN A 733 14.58 -30.26 -20.40
CA GLN A 733 13.48 -30.97 -21.10
C GLN A 733 12.13 -30.76 -20.37
N ARG A 734 12.12 -30.66 -19.03
CA ARG A 734 10.90 -30.33 -18.27
C ARG A 734 10.46 -28.88 -18.50
N ILE A 735 11.43 -27.96 -18.57
CA ILE A 735 11.13 -26.55 -18.87
C ILE A 735 10.56 -26.42 -20.29
N ASP A 736 11.13 -27.14 -21.28
CA ASP A 736 10.61 -27.11 -22.63
C ASP A 736 9.23 -27.77 -22.74
N LEU A 737 9.00 -28.84 -22.00
CA LEU A 737 7.68 -29.49 -21.92
C LEU A 737 6.62 -28.57 -21.25
N ASP A 738 7.02 -27.83 -20.22
CA ASP A 738 6.14 -26.86 -19.58
C ASP A 738 5.91 -25.61 -20.44
N LYS A 739 6.89 -25.20 -21.26
CA LYS A 739 6.70 -24.17 -22.29
C LYS A 739 5.71 -24.62 -23.35
N MET A 740 5.85 -25.83 -23.89
CA MET A 740 4.89 -26.38 -24.84
C MET A 740 3.47 -26.45 -24.26
N LYS A 741 3.33 -26.92 -23.02
CA LYS A 741 2.02 -26.94 -22.35
C LYS A 741 1.41 -25.55 -22.15
N ARG A 742 2.23 -24.53 -21.92
CA ARG A 742 1.77 -23.12 -21.82
C ARG A 742 1.37 -22.58 -23.19
N GLU A 743 2.15 -22.87 -24.24
CA GLU A 743 1.80 -22.50 -25.60
C GLU A 743 0.51 -23.18 -26.07
N ASP A 744 0.31 -24.45 -25.74
CA ASP A 744 -0.93 -25.19 -26.01
C ASP A 744 -2.13 -24.60 -25.23
N ALA A 745 -1.93 -24.23 -23.96
CA ALA A 745 -2.95 -23.58 -23.15
C ALA A 745 -3.31 -22.18 -23.66
N GLU A 746 -2.29 -21.44 -24.14
CA GLU A 746 -2.50 -20.12 -24.72
C GLU A 746 -3.20 -20.20 -26.09
N ALA A 747 -2.85 -21.20 -26.90
CA ALA A 747 -3.53 -21.50 -28.15
C ALA A 747 -5.01 -21.89 -27.90
N ALA A 748 -5.26 -22.76 -26.91
CA ALA A 748 -6.62 -23.14 -26.51
C ALA A 748 -7.43 -21.96 -25.97
N SER A 749 -6.78 -21.00 -25.26
CA SER A 749 -7.39 -19.77 -24.78
C SER A 749 -7.77 -18.85 -25.95
N LYS A 750 -6.86 -18.66 -26.92
CA LYS A 750 -7.12 -17.87 -28.13
C LYS A 750 -8.26 -18.46 -28.95
N GLU A 751 -8.35 -19.79 -29.04
CA GLU A 751 -9.44 -20.47 -29.74
C GLU A 751 -10.79 -20.30 -29.01
N ARG A 752 -10.79 -20.32 -27.69
CA ARG A 752 -12.01 -20.03 -26.88
C ARG A 752 -12.49 -18.58 -27.07
N ILE A 753 -11.58 -17.63 -27.14
CA ILE A 753 -11.91 -16.23 -27.41
C ILE A 753 -12.48 -16.09 -28.83
N ARG A 754 -11.87 -16.73 -29.83
CA ARG A 754 -12.36 -16.73 -31.22
C ARG A 754 -13.78 -17.33 -31.33
N VAL A 755 -14.04 -18.43 -30.64
CA VAL A 755 -15.38 -19.07 -30.61
C VAL A 755 -16.40 -18.21 -29.85
N ALA A 756 -15.96 -17.46 -28.83
CA ALA A 756 -16.84 -16.53 -28.13
C ALA A 756 -17.21 -15.33 -29.01
N ASP A 757 -16.24 -14.78 -29.76
CA ASP A 757 -16.46 -13.68 -30.71
C ASP A 757 -17.36 -14.11 -31.88
N GLU A 758 -17.21 -15.35 -32.35
CA GLU A 758 -18.06 -15.92 -33.41
C GLU A 758 -19.51 -16.13 -32.92
N LYS A 759 -19.68 -16.54 -31.63
CA LYS A 759 -21.01 -16.61 -31.00
C LYS A 759 -21.63 -15.23 -30.77
N LEU A 760 -20.83 -14.20 -30.42
CA LEU A 760 -21.27 -12.82 -30.31
C LEU A 760 -21.70 -12.26 -31.68
N GLY A 761 -20.94 -12.55 -32.73
CA GLY A 761 -21.30 -12.20 -34.10
C GLY A 761 -22.60 -12.84 -34.57
N LEU A 762 -22.83 -14.11 -34.27
CA LEU A 762 -24.05 -14.83 -34.60
C LEU A 762 -25.27 -14.31 -33.81
N ASN A 763 -25.09 -13.90 -32.54
CA ASN A 763 -26.14 -13.27 -31.77
C ASN A 763 -26.50 -11.87 -32.27
N ALA A 764 -25.49 -11.08 -32.70
CA ALA A 764 -25.73 -9.77 -33.32
C ALA A 764 -26.52 -9.89 -34.64
N ILE A 765 -26.24 -10.91 -35.45
CA ILE A 765 -26.99 -11.21 -36.67
C ILE A 765 -28.41 -11.67 -36.36
N LYS A 766 -28.63 -12.43 -35.30
CA LYS A 766 -29.97 -12.82 -34.83
C LYS A 766 -30.80 -11.63 -34.38
N VAL A 767 -30.21 -10.73 -33.59
CA VAL A 767 -30.87 -9.51 -33.12
C VAL A 767 -31.19 -8.57 -34.29
N ALA A 768 -30.29 -8.46 -35.27
CA ALA A 768 -30.54 -7.67 -36.48
C ALA A 768 -31.66 -8.27 -37.35
N ASN A 769 -31.74 -9.58 -37.47
CA ASN A 769 -32.82 -10.27 -38.20
C ASN A 769 -34.19 -10.20 -37.48
N ASP A 770 -34.19 -10.20 -36.15
CA ASP A 770 -35.43 -10.04 -35.38
C ASP A 770 -35.95 -8.58 -35.43
N ALA A 771 -35.06 -7.59 -35.48
CA ALA A 771 -35.41 -6.20 -35.67
C ALA A 771 -35.97 -5.92 -37.10
N VAL A 772 -35.51 -6.66 -38.09
CA VAL A 772 -36.08 -6.55 -39.48
C VAL A 772 -37.44 -7.27 -39.60
N LYS A 773 -37.73 -8.25 -38.75
CA LYS A 773 -39.05 -8.91 -38.74
C LYS A 773 -40.12 -8.13 -37.96
N GLN A 774 -39.78 -7.22 -37.10
CA GLN A 774 -40.70 -6.33 -36.39
C GLN A 774 -41.12 -5.06 -37.21
N ASN A 775 -40.46 -4.79 -38.31
CA ASN A 775 -40.74 -3.65 -39.21
C ASN A 775 -41.38 -4.10 -40.55
N ARG A 776 -41.98 -5.28 -40.56
CA ARG A 776 -42.88 -5.72 -41.66
C ARG A 776 -44.29 -6.02 -41.17
#